data_1d8e52c9200513006ed91384e9981cbd
#
_entry.id   1d8e52c9200513006ed91384e9981cbd
#
_cell.length_a   1.000
_cell.length_b   1.000
_cell.length_c   1.000
_cell.angle_alpha   90.00
_cell.angle_beta   90.00
_cell.angle_gamma   90.00
#
_symmetry.space_group_name_H-M   'P 1'
#
loop_
_entity.id
_entity.type
_entity.pdbx_description
1 polymer ?
#
loop_
_entity_poly.entity_id
_entity_poly.type
_entity_poly.pdbx_seq_one_letter_code
_entity_poly.pdbx_strand_id
1 'polypeptide(L)'
;MQFSQAHIWIEDLLYETVAGSRFTQRSPAMPEVWRTFGVRGRVPQDLLLISNWQQVVHTSLADAVAARLAFGLSKEEAEDVCSAARLAPTQSAAVAELDFRTFVRCALPLSPWWHRYLLPERRLPDGSYQATEPSCYFASQDSFAPLRAALHSELERDRIGSVWGEPSVRDATALPIRVSGDFVWLARVVGGIWILHRDYYPEGLDHARTERLREWVEKRQQPQELLNALFEVFCAMPPVGAAEPLWSVHMNREAKISMRESTATVKADAARKVFGVSGRGIRWAVLDTGIDATHIAFQKRDGIPHRNGHGEAAHHPKAAAQPLTPQEILERSRIVATYDFTYLRELMSLAPRHLEALSAKRAGRKRTKLPASVGKGLPPSVRSKIEGDAQYRDRLLAALKRTSGQFHCTKEGKAELVQEGRTLDWEVWEPMLMMAHNVGEYEVPRHKHGTHVAGILAADWHAEDLNDDLVVAGLGQPRRLTDRIGICPEIELYDFRTLKADGTADEFAVLAALQFVRAINARHEHIQIHGVNLSLSLNHDVSNYACGQTPVCEECERLVGSGVVVVASAGNNGMARYVTTSGMYEEGYRTVSITDPGNAPSVITVGATHRSEPQNYGVSYFSSRGPTGDGRMKPDLVAPGEKVTSTTPDNKEESLDGTSMAAPHVSGAAALLFCRYAELKGKPSEVKRILCETATDLKRERSFQGAGLLDILRAMESM
;
A
#
# COMPACT_ATOMS: atom_id res chain seq x y z
N MET A 1 3.63 -5.01 24.90
CA MET A 1 2.72 -5.54 25.93
C MET A 1 2.06 -4.46 26.80
N GLN A 2 2.73 -3.37 27.10
CA GLN A 2 2.19 -2.30 27.97
C GLN A 2 1.04 -1.49 27.37
N PHE A 3 0.96 -1.36 26.04
CA PHE A 3 -0.12 -0.65 25.35
C PHE A 3 -1.47 -1.41 25.34
N SER A 4 -1.48 -2.72 25.53
CA SER A 4 -2.69 -3.54 25.43
C SER A 4 -3.64 -3.37 26.62
N GLN A 5 -3.13 -3.16 27.84
CA GLN A 5 -3.97 -3.12 29.05
C GLN A 5 -4.65 -1.78 29.28
N ALA A 6 -3.97 -0.66 29.09
CA ALA A 6 -4.61 0.66 29.10
C ALA A 6 -5.65 0.79 27.98
N HIS A 7 -5.40 0.15 26.84
CA HIS A 7 -6.32 0.11 25.71
C HIS A 7 -7.60 -0.67 26.06
N ILE A 8 -7.48 -1.85 26.62
CA ILE A 8 -8.60 -2.67 27.07
C ILE A 8 -9.45 -1.92 28.11
N TRP A 9 -8.80 -1.31 29.10
CA TRP A 9 -9.51 -0.55 30.13
C TRP A 9 -10.30 0.64 29.57
N ILE A 10 -9.74 1.39 28.61
CA ILE A 10 -10.43 2.49 27.93
C ILE A 10 -11.57 1.96 27.05
N GLU A 11 -11.36 0.84 26.38
CA GLU A 11 -12.42 0.13 25.65
C GLU A 11 -13.57 -0.26 26.57
N ASP A 12 -13.27 -0.86 27.70
CA ASP A 12 -14.27 -1.21 28.72
C ASP A 12 -15.03 0.03 29.19
N LEU A 13 -14.31 1.14 29.47
CA LEU A 13 -14.90 2.40 29.90
C LEU A 13 -15.81 3.02 28.82
N LEU A 14 -15.50 2.84 27.55
CA LEU A 14 -16.28 3.37 26.44
C LEU A 14 -17.47 2.48 26.02
N TYR A 15 -17.40 1.15 26.25
CA TYR A 15 -18.33 0.19 25.67
C TYR A 15 -19.06 -0.74 26.64
N GLU A 16 -18.63 -0.88 27.90
CA GLU A 16 -19.16 -1.90 28.86
C GLU A 16 -20.61 -1.71 29.32
N THR A 17 -21.24 -0.56 29.06
CA THR A 17 -22.62 -0.32 29.50
C THR A 17 -23.52 0.14 28.37
N VAL A 18 -24.86 -0.08 28.54
CA VAL A 18 -25.87 0.50 27.63
C VAL A 18 -25.75 2.02 27.53
N ALA A 19 -25.33 2.68 28.62
CA ALA A 19 -25.01 4.12 28.64
C ALA A 19 -23.75 4.44 27.84
N GLY A 20 -22.72 3.58 27.85
CA GLY A 20 -21.51 3.71 27.04
C GLY A 20 -21.79 3.68 25.56
N SER A 21 -22.67 2.81 25.10
CA SER A 21 -23.10 2.75 23.70
C SER A 21 -23.77 4.07 23.28
N ARG A 22 -24.62 4.66 24.12
CA ARG A 22 -25.27 5.96 23.85
C ARG A 22 -24.24 7.11 23.85
N PHE A 23 -23.29 7.09 24.77
CA PHE A 23 -22.22 8.08 24.84
C PHE A 23 -21.39 8.09 23.55
N THR A 24 -20.94 6.95 23.08
CA THR A 24 -20.16 6.84 21.84
C THR A 24 -20.94 7.25 20.59
N GLN A 25 -22.25 7.04 20.59
CA GLN A 25 -23.13 7.47 19.49
C GLN A 25 -23.45 8.98 19.49
N ARG A 26 -23.49 9.62 20.65
CA ARG A 26 -23.87 11.02 20.83
C ARG A 26 -22.68 11.96 20.98
N SER A 27 -21.57 11.47 21.53
CA SER A 27 -20.35 12.26 21.70
C SER A 27 -19.86 12.79 20.36
N PRO A 28 -19.50 14.08 20.27
CA PRO A 28 -18.89 14.63 19.06
C PRO A 28 -17.50 14.05 18.77
N ALA A 29 -16.79 13.59 19.80
CA ALA A 29 -15.47 12.98 19.63
C ALA A 29 -15.60 11.49 19.28
N MET A 30 -14.95 11.09 18.19
CA MET A 30 -14.90 9.69 17.78
C MET A 30 -14.18 8.82 18.84
N PRO A 31 -14.54 7.53 18.96
CA PRO A 31 -13.92 6.64 19.97
C PRO A 31 -12.41 6.61 19.91
N GLU A 32 -11.81 6.73 18.71
CA GLU A 32 -10.35 6.80 18.52
C GLU A 32 -9.70 8.01 19.23
N VAL A 33 -10.40 9.14 19.32
CA VAL A 33 -9.91 10.34 20.01
C VAL A 33 -9.79 10.07 21.51
N TRP A 34 -10.84 9.50 22.11
CA TRP A 34 -10.84 9.12 23.53
C TRP A 34 -9.76 8.07 23.85
N ARG A 35 -9.61 7.05 23.00
CA ARG A 35 -8.56 6.04 23.15
C ARG A 35 -7.18 6.65 23.11
N THR A 36 -6.94 7.53 22.15
CA THR A 36 -5.63 8.16 21.95
C THR A 36 -5.25 9.00 23.16
N PHE A 37 -6.17 9.81 23.70
CA PHE A 37 -5.92 10.52 24.94
C PHE A 37 -5.68 9.60 26.12
N GLY A 38 -6.45 8.52 26.23
CA GLY A 38 -6.27 7.54 27.30
C GLY A 38 -4.90 6.84 27.25
N VAL A 39 -4.37 6.56 26.06
CA VAL A 39 -3.10 5.83 25.87
C VAL A 39 -1.89 6.76 25.89
N ARG A 40 -1.99 7.96 25.30
CA ARG A 40 -0.84 8.88 25.13
C ARG A 40 -0.67 9.90 26.25
N GLY A 41 -1.57 9.90 27.25
CA GLY A 41 -1.42 10.76 28.40
C GLY A 41 -1.60 12.25 28.09
N ARG A 42 -0.71 13.06 28.67
CA ARG A 42 -0.75 14.53 28.56
C ARG A 42 -0.20 15.08 27.26
N VAL A 43 0.29 14.24 26.37
CA VAL A 43 0.86 14.69 25.09
C VAL A 43 -0.25 15.29 24.22
N PRO A 44 -0.08 16.52 23.69
CA PRO A 44 -1.04 17.11 22.77
C PRO A 44 -1.29 16.19 21.57
N GLN A 45 -2.55 16.12 21.12
CA GLN A 45 -2.97 15.34 19.99
C GLN A 45 -3.40 16.25 18.85
N ASP A 46 -3.03 15.90 17.64
CA ASP A 46 -3.41 16.63 16.43
C ASP A 46 -4.82 16.19 16.02
N LEU A 47 -5.77 17.13 16.15
CA LEU A 47 -7.21 16.88 15.99
C LEU A 47 -7.76 17.62 14.77
N LEU A 48 -8.65 16.93 14.05
CA LEU A 48 -9.48 17.50 13.00
C LEU A 48 -10.89 17.76 13.56
N LEU A 49 -11.25 19.03 13.67
CA LEU A 49 -12.51 19.53 14.18
C LEU A 49 -13.42 19.86 12.99
N ILE A 50 -14.53 19.17 12.84
CA ILE A 50 -15.46 19.37 11.73
C ILE A 50 -16.53 20.39 12.12
N SER A 51 -16.77 21.37 11.25
CA SER A 51 -17.76 22.41 11.47
C SER A 51 -19.20 21.90 11.37
N ASN A 52 -20.09 22.47 12.19
CA ASN A 52 -21.52 22.21 12.11
C ASN A 52 -22.15 23.05 10.97
N TRP A 53 -22.36 22.43 9.82
CA TRP A 53 -22.90 23.06 8.61
C TRP A 53 -24.39 23.46 8.72
N GLN A 54 -25.09 22.95 9.74
CA GLN A 54 -26.51 23.28 9.96
C GLN A 54 -26.70 24.65 10.61
N GLN A 55 -25.64 25.24 11.16
CA GLN A 55 -25.69 26.56 11.73
C GLN A 55 -24.95 27.58 10.85
N VAL A 56 -25.67 28.63 10.43
CA VAL A 56 -25.04 29.81 9.82
C VAL A 56 -24.37 30.60 10.97
N VAL A 57 -23.14 30.25 11.30
CA VAL A 57 -22.38 30.93 12.36
C VAL A 57 -21.49 31.96 11.71
N HIS A 58 -21.60 33.22 12.16
CA HIS A 58 -20.71 34.30 11.71
C HIS A 58 -19.26 34.15 12.21
N THR A 59 -19.04 33.28 13.20
CA THR A 59 -17.71 32.99 13.77
C THR A 59 -17.24 31.65 13.26
N SER A 60 -16.02 31.59 12.70
CA SER A 60 -15.45 30.31 12.28
C SER A 60 -15.20 29.38 13.46
N LEU A 61 -15.22 28.08 13.25
CA LEU A 61 -14.92 27.09 14.31
C LEU A 61 -13.53 27.35 14.92
N ALA A 62 -12.56 27.71 14.08
CA ALA A 62 -11.21 28.07 14.57
C ALA A 62 -11.22 29.27 15.48
N ASP A 63 -11.98 30.33 15.14
CA ASP A 63 -12.11 31.52 16.00
C ASP A 63 -12.80 31.21 17.33
N ALA A 64 -13.79 30.33 17.29
CA ALA A 64 -14.48 29.89 18.52
C ALA A 64 -13.52 29.08 19.44
N VAL A 65 -12.69 28.21 18.89
CA VAL A 65 -11.65 27.47 19.63
C VAL A 65 -10.60 28.46 20.15
N ALA A 66 -10.11 29.39 19.32
CA ALA A 66 -9.13 30.40 19.72
C ALA A 66 -9.61 31.26 20.87
N ALA A 67 -10.88 31.76 20.82
CA ALA A 67 -11.46 32.53 21.87
C ALA A 67 -11.50 31.80 23.22
N ARG A 68 -11.73 30.48 23.20
CA ARG A 68 -11.73 29.68 24.43
C ARG A 68 -10.32 29.36 24.92
N LEU A 69 -9.34 29.17 24.02
CA LEU A 69 -7.93 29.03 24.36
C LEU A 69 -7.38 30.30 25.03
N ALA A 70 -7.77 31.47 24.50
CA ALA A 70 -7.34 32.79 24.96
C ALA A 70 -8.04 33.27 26.22
N PHE A 71 -9.04 32.56 26.75
CA PHE A 71 -9.87 33.04 27.87
C PHE A 71 -9.05 33.33 29.13
N GLY A 72 -9.11 34.56 29.60
CA GLY A 72 -8.43 35.03 30.82
C GLY A 72 -6.93 35.32 30.63
N LEU A 73 -6.41 35.27 29.42
CA LEU A 73 -5.00 35.54 29.09
C LEU A 73 -4.81 36.96 28.57
N SER A 74 -3.60 37.48 28.69
CA SER A 74 -3.17 38.70 27.99
C SER A 74 -3.10 38.45 26.48
N LYS A 75 -3.00 39.48 25.66
CA LYS A 75 -2.91 39.37 24.21
C LYS A 75 -1.71 38.54 23.78
N GLU A 76 -0.55 38.79 24.36
CA GLU A 76 0.70 38.06 24.02
C GLU A 76 0.59 36.56 24.38
N GLU A 77 0.11 36.25 25.59
CA GLU A 77 -0.12 34.87 26.03
C GLU A 77 -1.16 34.14 25.14
N ALA A 78 -2.21 34.83 24.70
CA ALA A 78 -3.25 34.30 23.84
C ALA A 78 -2.67 33.92 22.44
N GLU A 79 -1.84 34.82 21.89
CA GLU A 79 -1.15 34.56 20.61
C GLU A 79 -0.19 33.34 20.74
N ASP A 80 0.56 33.25 21.83
CA ASP A 80 1.46 32.12 22.09
C ASP A 80 0.72 30.79 22.23
N VAL A 81 -0.38 30.76 22.99
CA VAL A 81 -1.18 29.52 23.19
C VAL A 81 -1.85 29.07 21.90
N CYS A 82 -2.40 30.01 21.11
CA CYS A 82 -3.00 29.67 19.82
C CYS A 82 -1.92 29.15 18.80
N SER A 83 -0.74 29.74 18.82
CA SER A 83 0.38 29.31 18.01
C SER A 83 0.87 27.91 18.43
N ALA A 84 1.00 27.66 19.74
CA ALA A 84 1.38 26.36 20.28
C ALA A 84 0.35 25.26 19.94
N ALA A 85 -0.94 25.61 19.91
CA ALA A 85 -2.02 24.72 19.49
C ALA A 85 -2.04 24.48 17.97
N ARG A 86 -1.19 25.12 17.18
CA ARG A 86 -1.13 24.97 15.71
C ARG A 86 -2.50 25.05 15.02
N LEU A 87 -3.34 25.96 15.55
CA LEU A 87 -4.72 26.12 15.11
C LEU A 87 -4.79 26.69 13.70
N ALA A 88 -5.39 25.94 12.76
CA ALA A 88 -5.52 26.35 11.37
C ALA A 88 -6.95 26.08 10.84
N PRO A 89 -7.62 27.09 10.24
CA PRO A 89 -8.96 26.93 9.67
C PRO A 89 -8.94 26.42 8.24
N THR A 90 -10.03 25.70 7.88
CA THR A 90 -10.46 25.48 6.50
C THR A 90 -11.91 25.94 6.34
N GLN A 91 -12.50 25.82 5.15
CA GLN A 91 -13.91 26.21 4.94
C GLN A 91 -14.91 25.37 5.75
N SER A 92 -14.59 24.13 6.04
CA SER A 92 -15.50 23.16 6.67
C SER A 92 -14.94 22.52 7.95
N ALA A 93 -13.74 22.88 8.36
CA ALA A 93 -13.08 22.30 9.51
C ALA A 93 -12.03 23.23 10.11
N ALA A 94 -11.53 22.87 11.28
CA ALA A 94 -10.31 23.43 11.85
C ALA A 94 -9.39 22.28 12.29
N VAL A 95 -8.08 22.50 12.29
CA VAL A 95 -7.09 21.58 12.84
C VAL A 95 -6.47 22.22 14.07
N ALA A 96 -6.30 21.46 15.14
CA ALA A 96 -5.68 21.95 16.36
C ALA A 96 -4.92 20.84 17.09
N GLU A 97 -3.75 21.15 17.61
CA GLU A 97 -2.97 20.29 18.49
C GLU A 97 -3.31 20.60 19.94
N LEU A 98 -4.14 19.76 20.57
CA LEU A 98 -4.70 19.98 21.90
C LEU A 98 -4.29 18.87 22.87
N ASP A 99 -3.92 19.24 24.10
CA ASP A 99 -3.84 18.28 25.20
C ASP A 99 -5.26 17.88 25.68
N PHE A 100 -5.33 16.84 26.48
CA PHE A 100 -6.60 16.29 26.95
C PHE A 100 -7.46 17.31 27.69
N ARG A 101 -6.87 18.11 28.60
CA ARG A 101 -7.59 19.13 29.36
C ARG A 101 -8.12 20.24 28.46
N THR A 102 -7.28 20.73 27.58
CA THR A 102 -7.62 21.78 26.61
C THR A 102 -8.69 21.29 25.63
N PHE A 103 -8.59 20.06 25.14
CA PHE A 103 -9.63 19.46 24.31
C PHE A 103 -10.99 19.44 24.99
N VAL A 104 -11.07 18.92 26.22
CA VAL A 104 -12.35 18.83 26.95
C VAL A 104 -12.94 20.19 27.27
N ARG A 105 -12.10 21.20 27.62
CA ARG A 105 -12.54 22.55 28.01
C ARG A 105 -12.84 23.48 26.84
N CYS A 106 -12.10 23.34 25.74
CA CYS A 106 -12.15 24.30 24.65
C CYS A 106 -12.89 23.80 23.41
N ALA A 107 -12.82 22.50 23.10
CA ALA A 107 -13.47 21.96 21.92
C ALA A 107 -14.85 21.38 22.20
N LEU A 108 -14.99 20.44 23.14
CA LEU A 108 -16.26 19.76 23.39
C LEU A 108 -17.45 20.69 23.68
N PRO A 109 -17.29 21.81 24.44
CA PRO A 109 -18.39 22.72 24.74
C PRO A 109 -18.95 23.47 23.52
N LEU A 110 -18.26 23.42 22.39
CA LEU A 110 -18.72 24.04 21.14
C LEU A 110 -19.68 23.15 20.34
N SER A 111 -20.07 21.99 20.86
CA SER A 111 -20.91 21.02 20.16
C SER A 111 -22.38 21.08 20.57
N PRO A 112 -23.33 20.73 19.67
CA PRO A 112 -24.74 20.56 20.02
C PRO A 112 -24.97 19.53 21.13
N TRP A 113 -24.10 18.51 21.21
CA TRP A 113 -24.16 17.49 22.25
C TRP A 113 -24.00 18.07 23.64
N TRP A 114 -23.06 19.01 23.83
CA TRP A 114 -22.87 19.70 25.11
C TRP A 114 -24.13 20.42 25.55
N HIS A 115 -24.74 21.20 24.68
CA HIS A 115 -25.93 22.01 24.98
C HIS A 115 -27.17 21.15 25.19
N ARG A 116 -27.34 20.06 24.46
CA ARG A 116 -28.58 19.26 24.55
C ARG A 116 -28.56 18.20 25.64
N TYR A 117 -27.38 17.64 25.95
CA TYR A 117 -27.28 16.44 26.79
C TYR A 117 -26.43 16.60 28.03
N LEU A 118 -25.58 17.62 28.11
CA LEU A 118 -24.62 17.77 29.19
C LEU A 118 -24.93 18.92 30.18
N LEU A 119 -25.79 19.88 29.83
CA LEU A 119 -26.11 20.96 30.74
C LEU A 119 -26.86 20.45 31.98
N PRO A 120 -26.35 20.69 33.20
CA PRO A 120 -27.09 20.36 34.40
C PRO A 120 -28.37 21.19 34.49
N GLU A 121 -29.40 20.61 35.06
CA GLU A 121 -30.68 21.28 35.28
C GLU A 121 -30.82 21.72 36.75
N ARG A 122 -31.08 22.99 36.99
CA ARG A 122 -31.37 23.53 38.32
C ARG A 122 -32.86 23.47 38.57
N ARG A 123 -33.25 23.03 39.77
CA ARG A 123 -34.65 23.03 40.21
C ARG A 123 -35.10 24.44 40.51
N LEU A 124 -36.20 24.86 39.91
CA LEU A 124 -36.87 26.13 40.15
C LEU A 124 -37.81 26.03 41.36
N PRO A 125 -38.26 27.18 41.93
CA PRO A 125 -39.20 27.22 43.07
C PRO A 125 -40.54 26.55 42.81
N ASP A 126 -40.97 26.46 41.55
CA ASP A 126 -42.20 25.78 41.12
C ASP A 126 -42.04 24.26 40.96
N GLY A 127 -40.83 23.75 41.22
CA GLY A 127 -40.51 22.32 41.12
C GLY A 127 -40.06 21.88 39.75
N SER A 128 -40.13 22.74 38.72
CA SER A 128 -39.59 22.47 37.38
C SER A 128 -38.05 22.55 37.35
N TYR A 129 -37.45 22.11 36.23
CA TYR A 129 -36.00 22.15 36.03
C TYR A 129 -35.65 23.01 34.84
N GLN A 130 -34.60 23.82 34.98
CA GLN A 130 -34.06 24.65 33.92
C GLN A 130 -32.57 24.34 33.69
N ALA A 131 -32.17 24.21 32.42
CA ALA A 131 -30.77 23.99 32.05
C ALA A 131 -29.88 25.17 32.51
N THR A 132 -28.71 24.84 33.02
CA THR A 132 -27.78 25.82 33.60
C THR A 132 -26.37 25.54 33.05
N GLU A 133 -25.59 26.62 32.84
CA GLU A 133 -24.21 26.47 32.38
C GLU A 133 -23.31 25.77 33.41
N PRO A 134 -22.54 24.73 33.01
CA PRO A 134 -21.62 24.01 33.89
C PRO A 134 -20.50 24.89 34.43
N SER A 135 -20.08 25.93 33.70
CA SER A 135 -19.03 26.86 34.09
C SER A 135 -19.30 27.54 35.42
N CYS A 136 -20.58 27.79 35.74
CA CYS A 136 -21.00 28.37 37.04
C CYS A 136 -20.64 27.46 38.22
N TYR A 137 -20.57 26.16 38.02
CA TYR A 137 -20.30 25.18 39.07
C TYR A 137 -18.82 24.82 39.21
N PHE A 138 -18.00 25.12 38.19
CA PHE A 138 -16.57 24.84 38.18
C PHE A 138 -15.71 26.08 38.45
N ALA A 139 -16.32 27.23 38.79
CA ALA A 139 -15.60 28.45 39.07
C ALA A 139 -14.77 28.37 40.37
N SER A 140 -15.29 27.69 41.40
CA SER A 140 -14.61 27.44 42.68
C SER A 140 -15.06 26.12 43.29
N GLN A 141 -14.36 25.68 44.34
CA GLN A 141 -14.79 24.48 45.09
C GLN A 141 -16.17 24.65 45.75
N ASP A 142 -16.49 25.80 46.26
CA ASP A 142 -17.81 26.07 46.88
C ASP A 142 -18.93 26.06 45.86
N SER A 143 -18.69 26.64 44.68
CA SER A 143 -19.65 26.60 43.56
C SER A 143 -19.89 25.19 43.02
N PHE A 144 -18.88 24.30 43.10
CA PHE A 144 -18.95 22.92 42.67
C PHE A 144 -19.74 21.99 43.62
N ALA A 145 -19.90 22.40 44.91
CA ALA A 145 -20.50 21.55 45.93
C ALA A 145 -21.92 21.01 45.58
N PRO A 146 -22.85 21.81 45.04
CA PRO A 146 -24.17 21.30 44.65
C PRO A 146 -24.12 20.29 43.49
N LEU A 147 -23.26 20.57 42.48
CA LEU A 147 -23.05 19.65 41.34
C LEU A 147 -22.37 18.36 41.79
N ARG A 148 -21.39 18.48 42.70
CA ARG A 148 -20.72 17.28 43.28
C ARG A 148 -21.71 16.37 44.00
N ALA A 149 -22.61 16.93 44.81
CA ALA A 149 -23.64 16.16 45.53
C ALA A 149 -24.59 15.44 44.55
N ALA A 150 -25.03 16.13 43.49
CA ALA A 150 -25.86 15.53 42.45
C ALA A 150 -25.15 14.41 41.69
N LEU A 151 -23.93 14.64 41.26
CA LEU A 151 -23.11 13.64 40.57
C LEU A 151 -22.82 12.42 41.44
N HIS A 152 -22.51 12.66 42.76
CA HIS A 152 -22.28 11.56 43.68
C HIS A 152 -23.52 10.67 43.78
N SER A 153 -24.70 11.29 43.94
CA SER A 153 -25.98 10.56 44.02
C SER A 153 -26.26 9.73 42.72
N GLU A 154 -25.99 10.31 41.56
CA GLU A 154 -26.20 9.62 40.28
C GLU A 154 -25.19 8.49 40.07
N LEU A 155 -23.91 8.68 40.38
CA LEU A 155 -22.88 7.66 40.27
C LEU A 155 -23.14 6.48 41.22
N GLU A 156 -23.63 6.73 42.45
CA GLU A 156 -24.01 5.66 43.37
C GLU A 156 -25.25 4.89 42.90
N ARG A 157 -26.24 5.60 42.33
CA ARG A 157 -27.46 4.97 41.79
C ARG A 157 -27.10 4.05 40.61
N ASP A 158 -26.26 4.51 39.69
CA ASP A 158 -25.83 3.73 38.54
C ASP A 158 -24.98 2.50 38.92
N ARG A 159 -24.18 2.62 39.99
CA ARG A 159 -23.44 1.49 40.58
C ARG A 159 -24.36 0.42 41.16
N ILE A 160 -25.46 0.82 41.82
CA ILE A 160 -26.42 -0.13 42.42
C ILE A 160 -27.28 -0.77 41.32
N GLY A 161 -27.72 -0.02 40.34
CA GLY A 161 -28.53 -0.52 39.22
C GLY A 161 -27.81 -1.52 38.32
N SER A 162 -26.48 -1.49 38.24
CA SER A 162 -25.68 -2.42 37.43
C SER A 162 -25.51 -3.80 38.07
N VAL A 163 -25.84 -3.99 39.35
CA VAL A 163 -25.54 -5.22 40.09
C VAL A 163 -26.75 -6.14 40.30
N TRP A 164 -27.96 -5.67 40.54
CA TRP A 164 -29.18 -6.50 40.73
C TRP A 164 -30.46 -5.63 40.70
N GLY A 165 -31.37 -5.90 39.78
CA GLY A 165 -32.81 -5.60 39.83
C GLY A 165 -33.27 -4.17 40.17
N GLU A 166 -34.50 -3.84 39.80
CA GLU A 166 -35.16 -2.54 39.86
C GLU A 166 -34.76 -1.64 41.05
N PRO A 167 -34.44 -0.34 40.82
CA PRO A 167 -34.08 0.59 41.89
C PRO A 167 -35.28 0.82 42.80
N SER A 168 -35.10 0.63 44.10
CA SER A 168 -36.08 1.11 45.10
C SER A 168 -36.15 2.61 44.98
N VAL A 169 -37.33 3.13 44.62
CA VAL A 169 -37.67 4.52 44.53
C VAL A 169 -37.51 5.17 45.91
N ARG A 170 -36.36 5.77 46.19
CA ARG A 170 -36.23 6.82 47.21
C ARG A 170 -36.01 8.13 46.48
N ASP A 171 -36.97 9.03 46.63
CA ASP A 171 -37.14 10.38 46.13
C ASP A 171 -35.93 11.02 45.35
N ALA A 172 -35.84 10.70 44.08
CA ALA A 172 -35.01 11.43 43.14
C ALA A 172 -35.56 12.86 42.84
N THR A 173 -36.73 13.19 43.37
CA THR A 173 -37.46 14.44 43.14
C THR A 173 -36.98 15.62 43.95
N ALA A 174 -36.00 15.44 44.84
CA ALA A 174 -35.60 16.49 45.81
C ALA A 174 -34.21 17.10 45.56
N LEU A 175 -33.45 16.69 44.52
CA LEU A 175 -32.12 17.27 44.29
C LEU A 175 -32.23 18.70 43.76
N PRO A 176 -31.42 19.65 44.27
CA PRO A 176 -31.39 21.02 43.77
C PRO A 176 -30.82 21.13 42.34
N ILE A 177 -30.08 20.13 41.93
CA ILE A 177 -29.46 20.03 40.61
C ILE A 177 -29.66 18.61 40.12
N ARG A 178 -30.04 18.48 38.84
CA ARG A 178 -30.18 17.23 38.12
C ARG A 178 -29.12 17.17 37.02
N VAL A 179 -28.49 16.01 36.84
CA VAL A 179 -27.53 15.74 35.76
C VAL A 179 -28.01 14.62 34.86
N SER A 180 -27.70 14.73 33.59
CA SER A 180 -28.06 13.69 32.62
C SER A 180 -27.15 12.46 32.73
N GLY A 181 -27.60 11.31 32.23
CA GLY A 181 -26.77 10.11 32.12
C GLY A 181 -25.53 10.34 31.25
N ASP A 182 -25.63 11.16 30.21
CA ASP A 182 -24.49 11.54 29.37
C ASP A 182 -23.45 12.35 30.15
N PHE A 183 -23.88 13.18 31.08
CA PHE A 183 -22.97 13.94 31.95
C PHE A 183 -22.27 13.03 32.98
N VAL A 184 -23.01 12.12 33.57
CA VAL A 184 -22.44 11.07 34.47
C VAL A 184 -21.37 10.25 33.72
N TRP A 185 -21.66 9.91 32.47
CA TRP A 185 -20.73 9.16 31.64
C TRP A 185 -19.50 9.97 31.27
N LEU A 186 -19.67 11.26 30.89
CA LEU A 186 -18.55 12.16 30.66
C LEU A 186 -17.66 12.26 31.93
N ALA A 187 -18.27 12.35 33.12
CA ALA A 187 -17.55 12.40 34.38
C ALA A 187 -16.67 11.14 34.58
N ARG A 188 -17.17 9.97 34.25
CA ARG A 188 -16.41 8.70 34.33
C ARG A 188 -15.26 8.68 33.33
N VAL A 189 -15.52 9.00 32.06
CA VAL A 189 -14.50 8.99 31.00
C VAL A 189 -13.42 10.03 31.25
N VAL A 190 -13.83 11.29 31.49
CA VAL A 190 -12.90 12.39 31.73
C VAL A 190 -12.16 12.21 33.06
N GLY A 191 -12.89 11.89 34.13
CA GLY A 191 -12.28 11.65 35.44
C GLY A 191 -11.32 10.46 35.42
N GLY A 192 -11.72 9.35 34.79
CA GLY A 192 -10.91 8.16 34.65
C GLY A 192 -9.63 8.41 33.86
N ILE A 193 -9.71 9.01 32.67
CA ILE A 193 -8.55 9.39 31.87
C ILE A 193 -7.64 10.37 32.63
N TRP A 194 -8.20 11.34 33.34
CA TRP A 194 -7.42 12.31 34.11
C TRP A 194 -6.66 11.68 35.27
N ILE A 195 -7.31 10.79 36.04
CA ILE A 195 -6.66 10.03 37.12
C ILE A 195 -5.55 9.13 36.56
N LEU A 196 -5.81 8.46 35.45
CA LEU A 196 -4.82 7.64 34.76
C LEU A 196 -3.56 8.47 34.42
N HIS A 197 -3.74 9.68 33.89
CA HIS A 197 -2.63 10.57 33.55
C HIS A 197 -1.88 11.10 34.76
N ARG A 198 -2.59 11.40 35.85
CA ARG A 198 -2.01 11.94 37.08
C ARG A 198 -1.17 10.91 37.80
N ASP A 199 -1.72 9.72 37.97
CA ASP A 199 -1.18 8.74 38.92
C ASP A 199 -0.30 7.65 38.28
N TYR A 200 -0.44 7.42 36.96
CA TYR A 200 0.16 6.26 36.31
C TYR A 200 1.08 6.55 35.12
N TYR A 201 1.04 7.75 34.52
CA TYR A 201 1.77 8.04 33.29
C TYR A 201 3.10 8.80 33.37
N PRO A 202 3.53 9.45 34.48
CA PRO A 202 4.71 10.32 34.45
C PRO A 202 6.04 9.61 34.17
N GLU A 203 6.14 8.31 34.44
CA GLU A 203 7.42 7.56 34.43
C GLU A 203 7.37 6.21 33.69
N GLY A 204 6.29 5.94 32.94
CA GLY A 204 6.06 4.65 32.29
C GLY A 204 5.39 3.59 33.20
N LEU A 205 4.67 2.64 32.59
CA LEU A 205 3.95 1.56 33.28
C LEU A 205 4.95 0.43 33.57
N ASP A 206 5.32 0.25 34.83
CA ASP A 206 5.96 -0.98 35.31
C ASP A 206 4.90 -2.05 35.69
N HIS A 207 5.34 -3.28 35.95
CA HIS A 207 4.44 -4.40 36.28
C HIS A 207 3.63 -4.13 37.56
N ALA A 208 4.23 -3.51 38.56
CA ALA A 208 3.56 -3.22 39.83
C ALA A 208 2.51 -2.10 39.72
N ARG A 209 2.68 -1.19 38.79
CA ARG A 209 1.70 -0.13 38.45
C ARG A 209 0.57 -0.69 37.62
N THR A 210 0.85 -1.64 36.76
CA THR A 210 -0.16 -2.35 35.96
C THR A 210 -1.11 -3.17 36.87
N GLU A 211 -0.57 -3.85 37.87
CA GLU A 211 -1.37 -4.59 38.87
C GLU A 211 -2.21 -3.63 39.71
N ARG A 212 -1.66 -2.50 40.14
CA ARG A 212 -2.41 -1.47 40.89
C ARG A 212 -3.52 -0.82 40.05
N LEU A 213 -3.28 -0.60 38.78
CA LEU A 213 -4.31 -0.11 37.85
C LEU A 213 -5.44 -1.14 37.71
N ARG A 214 -5.08 -2.40 37.59
CA ARG A 214 -6.03 -3.52 37.53
C ARG A 214 -6.85 -3.61 38.82
N GLU A 215 -6.21 -3.57 39.97
CA GLU A 215 -6.90 -3.54 41.26
C GLU A 215 -7.83 -2.33 41.43
N TRP A 216 -7.42 -1.15 40.92
CA TRP A 216 -8.23 0.07 40.98
C TRP A 216 -9.46 -0.02 40.08
N VAL A 217 -9.33 -0.60 38.89
CA VAL A 217 -10.44 -0.89 37.95
C VAL A 217 -11.39 -1.93 38.55
N GLU A 218 -10.84 -3.03 39.12
CA GLU A 218 -11.62 -4.12 39.71
C GLU A 218 -12.31 -3.74 41.02
N LYS A 219 -11.68 -2.89 41.85
CA LYS A 219 -12.23 -2.39 43.14
C LYS A 219 -13.26 -1.27 43.01
N ARG A 220 -13.61 -0.90 41.78
CA ARG A 220 -14.60 0.12 41.42
C ARG A 220 -14.24 1.55 41.87
N GLN A 221 -14.10 2.41 40.88
CA GLN A 221 -13.85 3.84 40.98
C GLN A 221 -14.64 4.49 42.12
N GLN A 222 -13.94 5.08 43.07
CA GLN A 222 -14.63 5.82 44.12
C GLN A 222 -15.24 7.10 43.53
N PRO A 223 -16.54 7.34 43.66
CA PRO A 223 -17.19 8.52 43.09
C PRO A 223 -16.49 9.85 43.47
N GLN A 224 -15.93 9.93 44.67
CA GLN A 224 -15.25 11.14 45.15
C GLN A 224 -13.95 11.42 44.36
N GLU A 225 -13.18 10.41 43.98
CA GLU A 225 -11.95 10.59 43.17
C GLU A 225 -12.27 11.08 41.78
N LEU A 226 -13.30 10.49 41.14
CA LEU A 226 -13.78 10.94 39.83
C LEU A 226 -14.27 12.36 39.86
N LEU A 227 -15.01 12.75 40.90
CA LEU A 227 -15.51 14.10 41.08
C LEU A 227 -14.39 15.11 41.31
N ASN A 228 -13.38 14.78 42.09
CA ASN A 228 -12.21 15.62 42.25
C ASN A 228 -11.43 15.79 40.94
N ALA A 229 -11.23 14.71 40.21
CA ALA A 229 -10.57 14.73 38.90
C ALA A 229 -11.36 15.56 37.87
N LEU A 230 -12.70 15.41 37.88
CA LEU A 230 -13.58 16.19 37.04
C LEU A 230 -13.49 17.69 37.36
N PHE A 231 -13.47 18.03 38.65
CA PHE A 231 -13.29 19.41 39.09
C PHE A 231 -11.94 19.99 38.63
N GLU A 232 -10.85 19.26 38.75
CA GLU A 232 -9.52 19.69 38.28
C GLU A 232 -9.51 19.98 36.77
N VAL A 233 -10.19 19.15 35.96
CA VAL A 233 -10.27 19.33 34.51
C VAL A 233 -11.10 20.58 34.16
N PHE A 234 -12.28 20.77 34.79
CA PHE A 234 -13.23 21.82 34.44
C PHE A 234 -13.06 23.10 35.24
N CYS A 235 -12.20 23.13 36.25
CA CYS A 235 -11.96 24.34 37.04
C CYS A 235 -11.58 25.54 36.16
N ALA A 236 -12.23 26.67 36.36
CA ALA A 236 -12.07 27.90 35.57
C ALA A 236 -12.27 27.68 34.05
N MET A 237 -13.23 26.82 33.68
CA MET A 237 -13.60 26.63 32.27
C MET A 237 -14.17 27.93 31.69
N PRO A 238 -13.82 28.28 30.43
CA PRO A 238 -14.43 29.44 29.76
C PRO A 238 -15.95 29.31 29.68
N PRO A 239 -16.71 30.45 29.78
CA PRO A 239 -18.15 30.41 29.57
C PRO A 239 -18.54 29.75 28.26
N VAL A 240 -19.60 28.98 28.27
CA VAL A 240 -20.13 28.32 27.07
C VAL A 240 -21.11 29.25 26.41
N GLY A 241 -20.79 29.78 25.23
CA GLY A 241 -21.70 30.64 24.47
C GLY A 241 -22.81 29.81 23.80
N ALA A 242 -23.80 30.49 23.23
CA ALA A 242 -24.94 29.86 22.54
C ALA A 242 -24.57 29.24 21.16
N ALA A 243 -23.40 29.53 20.64
CA ALA A 243 -22.95 29.00 19.33
C ALA A 243 -22.45 27.57 19.44
N GLU A 244 -22.89 26.71 18.51
CA GLU A 244 -22.56 25.27 18.42
C GLU A 244 -21.81 24.97 17.11
N PRO A 245 -20.65 25.58 16.87
CA PRO A 245 -19.96 25.47 15.59
C PRO A 245 -19.28 24.10 15.35
N LEU A 246 -19.16 23.25 16.36
CA LEU A 246 -18.50 21.96 16.27
C LEU A 246 -19.53 20.84 16.02
N TRP A 247 -19.32 20.07 14.94
CA TRP A 247 -20.11 18.87 14.66
C TRP A 247 -19.45 17.61 15.20
N SER A 248 -18.20 17.34 14.79
CA SER A 248 -17.47 16.14 15.22
C SER A 248 -15.97 16.40 15.34
N VAL A 249 -15.28 15.52 16.10
CA VAL A 249 -13.84 15.56 16.32
C VAL A 249 -13.24 14.22 15.93
N HIS A 250 -12.21 14.27 15.08
CA HIS A 250 -11.45 13.13 14.58
C HIS A 250 -9.96 13.34 14.87
N MET A 251 -9.17 12.28 14.77
CA MET A 251 -7.72 12.43 14.69
C MET A 251 -7.35 13.05 13.33
N ASN A 252 -6.47 14.05 13.33
CA ASN A 252 -5.87 14.53 12.08
C ASN A 252 -4.85 13.50 11.59
N ARG A 253 -5.23 12.74 10.58
CA ARG A 253 -4.41 11.64 10.06
C ARG A 253 -3.35 12.19 9.13
N GLU A 254 -2.09 11.77 9.33
CA GLU A 254 -1.05 11.99 8.33
C GLU A 254 -1.46 11.34 6.99
N ALA A 255 -1.57 12.14 5.94
CA ALA A 255 -1.73 11.64 4.58
C ALA A 255 -0.39 11.02 4.15
N LYS A 256 -0.29 9.70 4.17
CA LYS A 256 0.89 8.96 3.70
C LYS A 256 0.68 8.56 2.25
N ILE A 257 1.63 8.90 1.38
CA ILE A 257 1.72 8.32 0.04
C ILE A 257 2.12 6.86 0.22
N SER A 258 1.22 5.92 -0.07
CA SER A 258 1.44 4.50 0.23
C SER A 258 0.98 3.61 -0.92
N MET A 259 1.76 2.54 -1.25
CA MET A 259 1.29 1.38 -2.02
C MET A 259 0.06 0.72 -1.35
N ARG A 260 -0.09 0.92 -0.05
CA ARG A 260 -1.21 0.42 0.73
C ARG A 260 -2.56 0.83 0.15
N GLU A 261 -2.63 1.99 -0.49
CA GLU A 261 -3.86 2.45 -1.14
C GLU A 261 -4.24 1.61 -2.36
N SER A 262 -3.29 1.29 -3.26
CA SER A 262 -3.60 0.52 -4.47
C SER A 262 -3.89 -0.95 -4.18
N THR A 263 -3.22 -1.58 -3.21
CA THR A 263 -3.51 -2.95 -2.76
C THR A 263 -4.85 -3.05 -2.03
N ALA A 264 -5.22 -2.03 -1.23
CA ALA A 264 -6.51 -1.95 -0.57
C ALA A 264 -7.66 -1.70 -1.57
N THR A 265 -7.41 -0.92 -2.63
CA THR A 265 -8.39 -0.65 -3.69
C THR A 265 -8.86 -1.92 -4.38
N VAL A 266 -7.95 -2.89 -4.60
CA VAL A 266 -8.27 -4.21 -5.16
C VAL A 266 -8.53 -5.27 -4.08
N LYS A 267 -8.59 -4.88 -2.80
CA LYS A 267 -8.85 -5.72 -1.63
C LYS A 267 -7.85 -6.87 -1.42
N ALA A 268 -6.60 -6.68 -1.86
CA ALA A 268 -5.55 -7.69 -1.72
C ALA A 268 -5.17 -7.93 -0.25
N ASP A 269 -5.13 -6.89 0.55
CA ASP A 269 -4.84 -6.94 1.99
C ASP A 269 -5.93 -7.73 2.75
N ALA A 270 -7.20 -7.49 2.43
CA ALA A 270 -8.33 -8.23 2.97
C ALA A 270 -8.29 -9.71 2.54
N ALA A 271 -8.10 -9.98 1.24
CA ALA A 271 -8.03 -11.33 0.71
C ALA A 271 -6.89 -12.15 1.34
N ARG A 272 -5.68 -11.57 1.45
CA ARG A 272 -4.56 -12.24 2.12
C ARG A 272 -4.87 -12.57 3.57
N LYS A 273 -5.49 -11.64 4.29
CA LYS A 273 -5.82 -11.80 5.71
C LYS A 273 -6.91 -12.85 5.93
N VAL A 274 -7.96 -12.84 5.10
CA VAL A 274 -9.10 -13.76 5.23
C VAL A 274 -8.71 -15.19 4.85
N PHE A 275 -7.94 -15.36 3.77
CA PHE A 275 -7.62 -16.68 3.21
C PHE A 275 -6.23 -17.20 3.59
N GLY A 276 -5.42 -16.41 4.30
CA GLY A 276 -4.08 -16.83 4.75
C GLY A 276 -3.10 -17.08 3.59
N VAL A 277 -3.20 -16.32 2.50
CA VAL A 277 -2.38 -16.49 1.28
C VAL A 277 -1.42 -15.31 1.07
N SER A 278 -0.25 -15.58 0.51
CA SER A 278 0.84 -14.59 0.40
C SER A 278 1.61 -14.65 -0.92
N GLY A 279 1.31 -15.62 -1.77
CA GLY A 279 2.08 -15.92 -2.98
C GLY A 279 3.14 -17.01 -2.80
N ARG A 280 3.27 -17.58 -1.60
CA ARG A 280 4.26 -18.64 -1.32
C ARG A 280 4.08 -19.85 -2.23
N GLY A 281 5.21 -20.31 -2.82
CA GLY A 281 5.22 -21.46 -3.73
C GLY A 281 4.71 -21.16 -5.14
N ILE A 282 4.48 -19.90 -5.47
CA ILE A 282 4.16 -19.43 -6.82
C ILE A 282 5.35 -18.70 -7.40
N ARG A 283 5.63 -18.93 -8.67
CA ARG A 283 6.69 -18.28 -9.45
C ARG A 283 6.10 -17.54 -10.64
N TRP A 284 6.60 -16.33 -10.85
CA TRP A 284 6.11 -15.44 -11.90
C TRP A 284 7.24 -14.80 -12.67
N ALA A 285 7.14 -14.71 -13.98
CA ALA A 285 8.11 -14.00 -14.79
C ALA A 285 7.67 -12.55 -15.03
N VAL A 286 8.59 -11.61 -14.88
CA VAL A 286 8.40 -10.20 -15.24
C VAL A 286 9.30 -9.91 -16.43
N LEU A 287 8.70 -9.61 -17.58
CA LEU A 287 9.40 -9.24 -18.81
C LEU A 287 9.43 -7.70 -18.88
N ASP A 288 10.57 -7.12 -18.50
CA ASP A 288 10.68 -5.66 -18.33
C ASP A 288 12.14 -5.19 -18.49
N THR A 289 12.48 -4.04 -17.91
CA THR A 289 13.83 -3.43 -17.90
C THR A 289 14.80 -4.06 -16.89
N GLY A 290 14.31 -4.95 -16.05
CA GLY A 290 15.05 -5.63 -14.98
C GLY A 290 14.56 -5.28 -13.58
N ILE A 291 14.77 -6.21 -12.65
CA ILE A 291 14.42 -6.10 -11.23
C ILE A 291 15.71 -5.98 -10.43
N ASP A 292 15.76 -5.07 -9.47
CA ASP A 292 16.87 -4.98 -8.52
C ASP A 292 16.76 -6.10 -7.47
N ALA A 293 17.51 -7.18 -7.67
CA ALA A 293 17.55 -8.34 -6.78
C ALA A 293 18.18 -8.02 -5.42
N THR A 294 18.91 -6.90 -5.30
CA THR A 294 19.49 -6.46 -4.03
C THR A 294 18.52 -5.64 -3.18
N HIS A 295 17.38 -5.23 -3.76
CA HIS A 295 16.42 -4.38 -3.08
C HIS A 295 15.80 -5.10 -1.87
N ILE A 296 15.72 -4.42 -0.73
CA ILE A 296 15.24 -4.95 0.55
C ILE A 296 13.82 -5.54 0.45
N ALA A 297 12.96 -4.97 -0.38
CA ALA A 297 11.58 -5.44 -0.56
C ALA A 297 11.46 -6.83 -1.20
N PHE A 298 12.53 -7.36 -1.76
CA PHE A 298 12.54 -8.70 -2.38
C PHE A 298 13.34 -9.74 -1.60
N GLN A 299 13.71 -9.45 -0.34
CA GLN A 299 14.44 -10.40 0.50
C GLN A 299 13.50 -11.46 1.10
N LYS A 300 14.00 -12.71 1.23
CA LYS A 300 13.31 -13.77 1.98
C LYS A 300 13.30 -13.44 3.47
N ARG A 301 12.15 -13.63 4.11
CA ARG A 301 11.95 -13.35 5.54
C ARG A 301 12.00 -14.61 6.41
N ASP A 302 12.67 -15.66 6.00
CA ASP A 302 12.81 -16.88 6.76
C ASP A 302 13.41 -16.60 8.15
N GLY A 303 12.67 -16.91 9.21
CA GLY A 303 13.09 -16.71 10.60
C GLY A 303 12.62 -15.39 11.26
N ILE A 304 11.95 -14.49 10.54
CA ILE A 304 11.27 -13.34 11.14
C ILE A 304 9.79 -13.75 11.39
N PRO A 305 9.30 -13.76 12.63
CA PRO A 305 7.90 -14.13 12.88
C PRO A 305 6.95 -13.16 12.18
N HIS A 306 6.09 -13.67 11.32
CA HIS A 306 4.96 -12.90 10.83
C HIS A 306 4.12 -12.46 12.02
N ARG A 307 4.02 -11.18 12.29
CA ARG A 307 3.02 -10.61 13.17
C ARG A 307 1.67 -10.70 12.49
N ASN A 308 1.05 -11.87 12.56
CA ASN A 308 -0.40 -11.95 12.41
C ASN A 308 -1.02 -11.09 13.50
N GLY A 309 -1.96 -10.21 13.14
CA GLY A 309 -2.55 -9.19 14.02
C GLY A 309 -3.29 -9.68 15.27
N HIS A 310 -3.04 -10.89 15.74
CA HIS A 310 -3.48 -11.45 17.01
C HIS A 310 -2.45 -12.47 17.48
N GLY A 311 -1.72 -12.15 18.54
CA GLY A 311 -1.00 -13.16 19.31
C GLY A 311 0.48 -12.84 19.56
N GLU A 312 0.78 -12.90 20.79
CA GLU A 312 1.99 -13.04 21.58
C GLU A 312 3.32 -13.08 20.81
N ALA A 313 4.09 -12.00 20.95
CA ALA A 313 5.49 -11.97 20.58
C ALA A 313 6.30 -12.85 21.56
N ALA A 314 6.84 -13.95 21.08
CA ALA A 314 7.90 -14.64 21.79
C ALA A 314 9.08 -13.71 21.92
N HIS A 315 9.45 -13.36 23.14
CA HIS A 315 10.66 -12.62 23.46
C HIS A 315 11.87 -13.47 23.09
N HIS A 316 12.51 -13.19 21.95
CA HIS A 316 13.92 -13.50 21.79
C HIS A 316 14.73 -12.21 22.01
N PRO A 317 15.82 -12.28 22.83
CA PRO A 317 16.67 -11.12 23.03
C PRO A 317 17.25 -10.71 21.66
N LYS A 318 17.17 -9.41 21.34
CA LYS A 318 17.87 -8.81 20.20
C LYS A 318 19.36 -9.02 20.38
N ALA A 319 19.90 -10.11 19.83
CA ALA A 319 21.30 -10.12 19.45
C ALA A 319 21.40 -9.13 18.29
N ALA A 320 22.29 -8.16 18.38
CA ALA A 320 22.59 -7.23 17.31
C ALA A 320 22.97 -8.06 16.06
N ALA A 321 22.05 -8.18 15.10
CA ALA A 321 22.32 -8.91 13.87
C ALA A 321 23.38 -8.11 13.11
N GLN A 322 24.48 -8.76 12.74
CA GLN A 322 25.48 -8.13 11.86
C GLN A 322 24.80 -7.76 10.53
N PRO A 323 25.12 -6.59 9.95
CA PRO A 323 24.58 -6.20 8.65
C PRO A 323 24.93 -7.26 7.61
N LEU A 324 23.95 -7.62 6.78
CA LEU A 324 24.11 -8.62 5.71
C LEU A 324 25.18 -8.15 4.72
N THR A 325 26.03 -9.05 4.33
CA THR A 325 26.99 -8.80 3.24
C THR A 325 26.25 -8.68 1.90
N PRO A 326 26.82 -7.98 0.91
CA PRO A 326 26.22 -7.90 -0.43
C PRO A 326 25.92 -9.26 -1.07
N GLN A 327 26.73 -10.28 -0.78
CA GLN A 327 26.53 -11.63 -1.27
C GLN A 327 25.32 -12.29 -0.59
N GLU A 328 25.18 -12.18 0.73
CA GLU A 328 24.04 -12.71 1.48
C GLU A 328 22.72 -12.05 1.06
N ILE A 329 22.75 -10.75 0.69
CA ILE A 329 21.59 -10.04 0.15
C ILE A 329 21.13 -10.71 -1.18
N LEU A 330 22.05 -10.99 -2.09
CA LEU A 330 21.74 -11.64 -3.36
C LEU A 330 21.23 -13.09 -3.17
N GLU A 331 21.80 -13.85 -2.25
CA GLU A 331 21.40 -15.24 -1.95
C GLU A 331 20.01 -15.31 -1.28
N ARG A 332 19.66 -14.31 -0.50
CA ARG A 332 18.33 -14.20 0.15
C ARG A 332 17.26 -13.61 -0.74
N SER A 333 17.58 -13.21 -1.95
CA SER A 333 16.61 -12.61 -2.87
C SER A 333 15.51 -13.60 -3.28
N ARG A 334 14.28 -13.11 -3.38
CA ARG A 334 13.14 -13.83 -3.98
C ARG A 334 13.14 -13.73 -5.51
N ILE A 335 14.11 -13.03 -6.09
CA ILE A 335 14.37 -13.08 -7.52
C ILE A 335 15.16 -14.35 -7.79
N VAL A 336 14.49 -15.37 -8.30
CA VAL A 336 15.05 -16.75 -8.46
C VAL A 336 16.19 -16.78 -9.45
N ALA A 337 16.03 -16.07 -10.57
CA ALA A 337 17.04 -15.98 -11.61
C ALA A 337 16.81 -14.70 -12.44
N THR A 338 17.89 -14.17 -12.98
CA THR A 338 17.91 -13.06 -13.92
C THR A 338 18.44 -13.51 -15.26
N TYR A 339 17.71 -13.24 -16.34
CA TYR A 339 18.12 -13.50 -17.71
C TYR A 339 18.02 -12.23 -18.56
N ASP A 340 19.08 -11.90 -19.29
CA ASP A 340 19.12 -10.69 -20.11
C ASP A 340 19.03 -11.04 -21.61
N PHE A 341 17.87 -10.76 -22.20
CA PHE A 341 17.59 -10.99 -23.62
C PHE A 341 17.91 -9.78 -24.48
N THR A 342 18.26 -8.63 -23.88
CA THR A 342 18.43 -7.35 -24.61
C THR A 342 19.55 -7.37 -25.63
N TYR A 343 20.49 -8.32 -25.50
CA TYR A 343 21.64 -8.47 -26.40
C TYR A 343 21.71 -9.88 -27.07
N LEU A 344 20.69 -10.71 -26.92
CA LEU A 344 20.66 -12.04 -27.54
C LEU A 344 20.83 -11.98 -29.04
N ARG A 345 20.16 -11.06 -29.70
CA ARG A 345 20.28 -10.87 -31.17
C ARG A 345 21.70 -10.55 -31.57
N GLU A 346 22.38 -9.68 -30.87
CA GLU A 346 23.78 -9.32 -31.10
C GLU A 346 24.72 -10.50 -30.90
N LEU A 347 24.51 -11.33 -29.87
CA LEU A 347 25.29 -12.55 -29.69
C LEU A 347 25.08 -13.53 -30.84
N MET A 348 23.83 -13.77 -31.24
CA MET A 348 23.48 -14.71 -32.34
C MET A 348 23.98 -14.24 -33.71
N SER A 349 24.20 -12.94 -33.88
CA SER A 349 24.72 -12.36 -35.12
C SER A 349 26.23 -12.41 -35.24
N LEU A 350 26.94 -12.85 -34.19
CA LEU A 350 28.40 -12.98 -34.24
C LEU A 350 28.80 -14.15 -35.20
N ALA A 351 29.73 -13.89 -36.08
CA ALA A 351 30.28 -14.96 -36.91
C ALA A 351 31.30 -15.78 -36.11
N PRO A 352 31.23 -17.13 -36.12
CA PRO A 352 32.15 -18.01 -35.40
C PRO A 352 33.64 -17.66 -35.61
N ARG A 353 34.00 -17.26 -36.83
CA ARG A 353 35.38 -16.85 -37.19
C ARG A 353 35.93 -15.69 -36.31
N HIS A 354 35.08 -14.81 -35.79
CA HIS A 354 35.53 -13.70 -34.93
C HIS A 354 35.95 -14.21 -33.56
N LEU A 355 35.28 -15.21 -33.02
CA LEU A 355 35.62 -15.86 -31.76
C LEU A 355 36.84 -16.77 -31.91
N GLU A 356 36.90 -17.54 -32.99
CA GLU A 356 38.06 -18.37 -33.32
C GLU A 356 39.33 -17.55 -33.47
N ALA A 357 39.24 -16.33 -34.05
CA ALA A 357 40.35 -15.40 -34.15
C ALA A 357 40.88 -14.91 -32.81
N LEU A 358 40.05 -14.86 -31.75
CA LEU A 358 40.45 -14.52 -30.37
C LEU A 358 41.20 -15.66 -29.69
N SER A 359 40.91 -16.91 -30.10
CA SER A 359 41.53 -18.14 -29.53
C SER A 359 42.81 -18.53 -30.27
N ALA A 360 42.96 -18.15 -31.56
CA ALA A 360 44.07 -18.54 -32.39
C ALA A 360 45.34 -17.70 -32.18
N LYS A 361 46.49 -18.36 -32.01
CA LYS A 361 47.82 -17.76 -32.11
C LYS A 361 48.22 -17.67 -33.58
N ARG A 362 48.07 -16.52 -34.24
CA ARG A 362 48.63 -16.28 -35.58
C ARG A 362 49.89 -15.41 -35.49
N ALA A 363 50.99 -15.90 -36.06
CA ALA A 363 52.25 -15.13 -36.19
C ALA A 363 52.77 -14.50 -34.91
N GLY A 364 52.74 -15.21 -33.75
CA GLY A 364 53.29 -14.69 -32.52
C GLY A 364 52.45 -13.60 -31.77
N ARG A 365 51.37 -13.08 -32.37
CA ARG A 365 50.48 -12.13 -31.76
C ARG A 365 49.08 -12.72 -31.54
N LYS A 366 48.63 -12.70 -30.28
CA LYS A 366 47.26 -13.07 -29.91
C LYS A 366 46.36 -11.83 -30.12
N ARG A 367 45.29 -11.97 -30.92
CA ARG A 367 44.26 -10.94 -30.99
C ARG A 367 43.49 -11.00 -29.68
N THR A 368 43.47 -9.90 -28.92
CA THR A 368 42.88 -9.87 -27.59
C THR A 368 41.53 -9.20 -27.54
N LYS A 369 41.13 -8.51 -28.63
CA LYS A 369 39.88 -7.74 -28.67
C LYS A 369 39.08 -8.02 -29.92
N LEU A 370 37.76 -8.00 -29.80
CA LEU A 370 36.85 -7.98 -30.95
C LEU A 370 37.03 -6.69 -31.77
N PRO A 371 36.91 -6.73 -33.10
CA PRO A 371 36.85 -5.48 -33.90
C PRO A 371 35.73 -4.56 -33.41
N ALA A 372 35.93 -3.26 -33.48
CA ALA A 372 34.94 -2.27 -33.00
C ALA A 372 33.60 -2.36 -33.77
N SER A 373 33.64 -2.85 -35.01
CA SER A 373 32.45 -3.05 -35.85
C SER A 373 31.67 -4.34 -35.50
N VAL A 374 32.28 -5.26 -34.75
CA VAL A 374 31.68 -6.58 -34.40
C VAL A 374 31.06 -6.47 -33.02
N GLY A 375 29.79 -6.88 -32.89
CA GLY A 375 29.04 -6.85 -31.64
C GLY A 375 28.87 -5.42 -31.09
N LYS A 376 28.61 -4.44 -31.96
CA LYS A 376 28.47 -3.03 -31.59
C LYS A 376 27.38 -2.78 -30.54
N GLY A 377 26.32 -3.60 -30.50
CA GLY A 377 25.23 -3.52 -29.55
C GLY A 377 25.47 -4.28 -28.23
N LEU A 378 26.59 -5.01 -28.10
CA LEU A 378 26.87 -5.78 -26.88
C LEU A 378 27.21 -4.86 -25.70
N PRO A 379 26.65 -5.14 -24.50
CA PRO A 379 27.06 -4.48 -23.27
C PRO A 379 28.57 -4.60 -23.04
N PRO A 380 29.23 -3.60 -22.42
CA PRO A 380 30.66 -3.66 -22.13
C PRO A 380 31.07 -4.87 -21.28
N SER A 381 30.26 -5.29 -20.33
CA SER A 381 30.45 -6.47 -19.48
C SER A 381 30.48 -7.75 -20.32
N VAL A 382 29.50 -7.94 -21.21
CA VAL A 382 29.42 -9.10 -22.11
C VAL A 382 30.58 -9.11 -23.09
N ARG A 383 30.92 -7.96 -23.66
CA ARG A 383 32.11 -7.83 -24.54
C ARG A 383 33.39 -8.23 -23.79
N SER A 384 33.55 -7.76 -22.55
CA SER A 384 34.70 -8.10 -21.71
C SER A 384 34.78 -9.61 -21.40
N LYS A 385 33.62 -10.26 -21.14
CA LYS A 385 33.54 -11.72 -20.96
C LYS A 385 33.99 -12.47 -22.24
N ILE A 386 33.51 -12.03 -23.41
CA ILE A 386 33.93 -12.66 -24.69
C ILE A 386 35.45 -12.50 -24.92
N GLU A 387 36.00 -11.35 -24.59
CA GLU A 387 37.42 -11.06 -24.81
C GLU A 387 38.34 -11.71 -23.79
N GLY A 388 37.93 -11.76 -22.50
CA GLY A 388 38.75 -12.20 -21.38
C GLY A 388 38.54 -13.67 -20.95
N ASP A 389 37.28 -14.15 -20.98
CA ASP A 389 36.95 -15.49 -20.51
C ASP A 389 36.95 -16.52 -21.67
N ALA A 390 37.90 -17.44 -21.62
CA ALA A 390 38.02 -18.47 -22.63
C ALA A 390 36.86 -19.49 -22.60
N GLN A 391 36.37 -19.81 -21.39
CA GLN A 391 35.30 -20.81 -21.23
C GLN A 391 33.98 -20.26 -21.73
N TYR A 392 33.65 -18.97 -21.42
CA TYR A 392 32.48 -18.29 -21.95
C TYR A 392 32.53 -18.22 -23.49
N ARG A 393 33.69 -17.84 -24.03
CA ARG A 393 33.89 -17.77 -25.48
C ARG A 393 33.73 -19.12 -26.18
N ASP A 394 34.26 -20.18 -25.61
CA ASP A 394 34.16 -21.55 -26.20
C ASP A 394 32.71 -22.04 -26.17
N ARG A 395 31.97 -21.77 -25.09
CA ARG A 395 30.53 -22.05 -25.00
C ARG A 395 29.75 -21.27 -26.07
N LEU A 396 30.01 -19.97 -26.18
CA LEU A 396 29.36 -19.11 -27.19
C LEU A 396 29.68 -19.60 -28.62
N LEU A 397 30.94 -20.00 -28.89
CA LEU A 397 31.34 -20.56 -30.17
C LEU A 397 30.58 -21.86 -30.49
N ALA A 398 30.42 -22.75 -29.50
CA ALA A 398 29.63 -23.97 -29.62
C ALA A 398 28.15 -23.65 -29.91
N ALA A 399 27.57 -22.68 -29.20
CA ALA A 399 26.20 -22.22 -29.42
C ALA A 399 26.01 -21.69 -30.85
N LEU A 400 26.90 -20.84 -31.32
CA LEU A 400 26.85 -20.29 -32.67
C LEU A 400 26.99 -21.38 -33.72
N LYS A 401 27.87 -22.37 -33.54
CA LYS A 401 28.03 -23.48 -34.48
C LYS A 401 26.78 -24.36 -34.58
N ARG A 402 26.04 -24.53 -33.49
CA ARG A 402 24.77 -25.28 -33.50
C ARG A 402 23.63 -24.50 -34.13
N THR A 403 23.60 -23.16 -33.91
CA THR A 403 22.52 -22.29 -34.35
C THR A 403 22.75 -21.72 -35.76
N SER A 404 24.02 -21.48 -36.15
CA SER A 404 24.37 -20.98 -37.47
C SER A 404 24.33 -22.15 -38.50
N GLY A 405 23.64 -21.93 -39.61
CA GLY A 405 23.74 -22.85 -40.75
C GLY A 405 25.21 -22.95 -41.20
N GLN A 406 25.64 -24.18 -41.48
CA GLN A 406 26.97 -24.38 -42.05
C GLN A 406 26.95 -24.02 -43.52
N PHE A 407 27.87 -23.12 -43.92
CA PHE A 407 28.11 -22.83 -45.33
C PHE A 407 29.22 -23.69 -45.86
N HIS A 408 28.96 -24.34 -46.99
CA HIS A 408 29.93 -25.04 -47.79
C HIS A 408 30.40 -24.11 -48.91
N CYS A 409 31.66 -24.16 -49.23
CA CYS A 409 32.18 -23.42 -50.40
C CYS A 409 32.12 -24.36 -51.60
N THR A 410 31.35 -24.00 -52.63
CA THR A 410 31.28 -24.71 -53.87
C THR A 410 32.61 -24.68 -54.63
N LYS A 411 32.78 -25.55 -55.63
CA LYS A 411 33.98 -25.53 -56.49
C LYS A 411 34.17 -24.23 -57.21
N GLU A 412 33.09 -23.47 -57.41
CA GLU A 412 33.07 -22.11 -57.99
C GLU A 412 33.35 -21.00 -56.99
N GLY A 413 33.66 -21.33 -55.70
CA GLY A 413 33.94 -20.39 -54.66
C GLY A 413 32.70 -19.69 -54.06
N LYS A 414 31.48 -20.19 -54.34
CA LYS A 414 30.21 -19.67 -53.78
C LYS A 414 29.88 -20.40 -52.47
N ALA A 415 29.28 -19.65 -51.56
CA ALA A 415 28.78 -20.21 -50.31
C ALA A 415 27.39 -20.86 -50.52
N GLU A 416 27.24 -22.13 -50.18
CA GLU A 416 25.96 -22.83 -50.15
C GLU A 416 25.65 -23.25 -48.72
N LEU A 417 24.37 -23.13 -48.32
CA LEU A 417 23.90 -23.56 -47.01
C LEU A 417 23.76 -25.08 -47.00
N VAL A 418 24.53 -25.75 -46.14
CA VAL A 418 24.56 -27.23 -46.07
C VAL A 418 23.53 -27.79 -45.09
N GLN A 419 23.08 -27.00 -44.13
CA GLN A 419 22.16 -27.42 -43.10
C GLN A 419 20.96 -26.47 -43.01
N GLU A 420 19.78 -27.01 -43.28
CA GLU A 420 18.49 -26.36 -43.04
C GLU A 420 18.03 -26.56 -41.60
N GLY A 421 17.18 -25.66 -41.09
CA GLY A 421 16.54 -25.80 -39.77
C GLY A 421 17.36 -25.23 -38.65
N ARG A 422 17.55 -23.88 -38.69
CA ARG A 422 18.05 -23.16 -37.53
C ARG A 422 16.99 -23.14 -36.42
N THR A 423 17.30 -23.79 -35.30
CA THR A 423 16.46 -23.79 -34.13
C THR A 423 17.17 -23.16 -32.96
N LEU A 424 16.42 -22.47 -32.10
CA LEU A 424 16.94 -21.87 -30.87
C LEU A 424 17.01 -22.97 -29.80
N ASP A 425 18.21 -23.50 -29.57
CA ASP A 425 18.49 -24.53 -28.55
C ASP A 425 18.75 -23.86 -27.21
N TRP A 426 17.74 -23.86 -26.33
CA TRP A 426 17.80 -23.19 -25.03
C TRP A 426 18.84 -23.81 -24.08
N GLU A 427 19.17 -25.07 -24.18
CA GLU A 427 20.22 -25.67 -23.34
C GLU A 427 21.57 -25.01 -23.57
N VAL A 428 21.78 -24.55 -24.78
CA VAL A 428 23.03 -23.91 -25.20
C VAL A 428 23.04 -22.43 -24.95
N TRP A 429 21.90 -21.75 -25.14
CA TRP A 429 21.80 -20.29 -25.03
C TRP A 429 21.52 -19.78 -23.60
N GLU A 430 20.85 -20.55 -22.75
CA GLU A 430 20.53 -20.18 -21.38
C GLU A 430 21.75 -19.69 -20.56
N PRO A 431 22.91 -20.42 -20.58
CA PRO A 431 24.09 -19.96 -19.84
C PRO A 431 24.68 -18.63 -20.33
N MET A 432 24.35 -18.25 -21.58
CA MET A 432 24.81 -16.96 -22.15
C MET A 432 23.95 -15.77 -21.72
N LEU A 433 22.71 -16.06 -21.35
CA LEU A 433 21.71 -15.06 -20.94
C LEU A 433 21.66 -14.90 -19.42
N MET A 434 22.02 -15.93 -18.67
CA MET A 434 21.92 -15.95 -17.23
C MET A 434 22.91 -14.98 -16.58
N MET A 435 22.39 -14.10 -15.73
CA MET A 435 23.18 -13.20 -14.90
C MET A 435 23.28 -13.81 -13.50
N ALA A 436 24.50 -14.19 -13.10
CA ALA A 436 24.72 -14.82 -11.79
C ALA A 436 24.45 -13.85 -10.65
N HIS A 437 23.78 -14.30 -9.61
CA HIS A 437 23.50 -13.54 -8.40
C HIS A 437 24.69 -13.63 -7.45
N ASN A 438 25.83 -13.11 -7.88
CA ASN A 438 27.04 -12.98 -7.07
C ASN A 438 27.64 -11.57 -7.19
N VAL A 439 28.44 -11.21 -6.18
CA VAL A 439 29.14 -9.92 -6.17
C VAL A 439 30.16 -9.88 -7.31
N GLY A 440 30.06 -8.86 -8.13
CA GLY A 440 30.94 -8.61 -9.29
C GLY A 440 30.38 -9.08 -10.63
N GLU A 441 29.33 -9.92 -10.65
CA GLU A 441 28.65 -10.31 -11.90
C GLU A 441 27.21 -9.79 -12.00
N TYR A 442 26.52 -9.62 -10.87
CA TYR A 442 25.18 -9.08 -10.88
C TYR A 442 25.22 -7.57 -11.17
N GLU A 443 24.45 -7.15 -12.17
CA GLU A 443 24.27 -5.75 -12.53
C GLU A 443 22.87 -5.27 -12.16
N VAL A 444 22.80 -4.29 -11.23
CA VAL A 444 21.53 -3.63 -10.89
C VAL A 444 20.96 -2.94 -12.13
N PRO A 445 19.66 -3.09 -12.43
CA PRO A 445 19.05 -2.46 -13.59
C PRO A 445 19.13 -0.93 -13.50
N ARG A 446 19.48 -0.28 -14.61
CA ARG A 446 19.61 1.17 -14.67
C ARG A 446 18.27 1.89 -14.80
N HIS A 447 17.26 1.23 -15.36
CA HIS A 447 15.92 1.78 -15.51
C HIS A 447 15.01 1.31 -14.38
N LYS A 448 14.23 2.22 -13.82
CA LYS A 448 13.39 1.98 -12.63
C LYS A 448 12.16 1.10 -12.88
N HIS A 449 11.68 1.01 -14.13
CA HIS A 449 10.34 0.51 -14.46
C HIS A 449 10.11 -0.95 -14.02
N GLY A 450 11.01 -1.89 -14.35
CA GLY A 450 10.84 -3.30 -13.98
C GLY A 450 10.87 -3.54 -12.46
N THR A 451 11.74 -2.84 -11.72
CA THR A 451 11.74 -2.89 -10.25
C THR A 451 10.45 -2.33 -9.67
N HIS A 452 9.87 -1.29 -10.28
CA HIS A 452 8.61 -0.70 -9.87
C HIS A 452 7.43 -1.67 -10.08
N VAL A 453 7.35 -2.29 -11.26
CA VAL A 453 6.37 -3.33 -11.61
C VAL A 453 6.46 -4.51 -10.66
N ALA A 454 7.69 -5.01 -10.42
CA ALA A 454 7.93 -6.10 -9.48
C ALA A 454 7.51 -5.76 -8.05
N GLY A 455 7.70 -4.52 -7.61
CA GLY A 455 7.28 -4.08 -6.28
C GLY A 455 5.77 -4.09 -6.08
N ILE A 456 4.98 -3.69 -7.09
CA ILE A 456 3.52 -3.79 -7.03
C ILE A 456 3.10 -5.25 -6.84
N LEU A 457 3.73 -6.17 -7.56
CA LEU A 457 3.44 -7.59 -7.47
C LEU A 457 3.93 -8.20 -6.16
N ALA A 458 5.16 -7.93 -5.73
CA ALA A 458 5.92 -8.78 -4.83
C ALA A 458 6.60 -8.07 -3.64
N ALA A 459 6.51 -6.76 -3.50
CA ALA A 459 7.21 -6.08 -2.40
C ALA A 459 6.77 -6.62 -1.04
N ASP A 460 7.75 -6.78 -0.14
CA ASP A 460 7.55 -7.14 1.26
C ASP A 460 8.54 -6.36 2.13
N TRP A 461 8.14 -5.17 2.49
CA TRP A 461 8.96 -4.23 3.23
C TRP A 461 8.14 -3.51 4.28
N HIS A 462 8.59 -3.51 5.53
CA HIS A 462 7.99 -2.82 6.65
C HIS A 462 8.90 -1.72 7.17
N ALA A 463 8.32 -0.57 7.52
CA ALA A 463 9.07 0.57 8.06
C ALA A 463 9.81 0.24 9.37
N GLU A 464 9.30 -0.72 10.15
CA GLU A 464 9.91 -1.19 11.40
C GLU A 464 11.22 -1.97 11.17
N ASP A 465 11.43 -2.53 9.98
CA ASP A 465 12.64 -3.28 9.63
C ASP A 465 13.87 -2.36 9.43
N LEU A 466 13.63 -1.06 9.34
CA LEU A 466 14.66 -0.03 9.09
C LEU A 466 15.18 0.64 10.38
N ASN A 467 14.62 0.27 11.55
CA ASN A 467 15.11 0.79 12.82
C ASN A 467 16.44 0.14 13.20
N ASP A 468 17.45 0.96 13.20
CA ASP A 468 18.78 0.94 13.82
C ASP A 468 19.90 0.12 13.15
N ASP A 469 19.69 -0.95 12.40
CA ASP A 469 20.81 -1.81 11.94
C ASP A 469 21.06 -1.84 10.42
N LEU A 470 20.16 -1.26 9.60
CA LEU A 470 20.31 -1.12 8.16
C LEU A 470 20.58 0.34 7.71
N VAL A 471 21.27 1.11 8.54
CA VAL A 471 21.91 2.35 8.09
C VAL A 471 23.07 1.94 7.21
N VAL A 472 22.79 1.71 5.93
CA VAL A 472 23.82 1.62 4.91
C VAL A 472 24.61 2.93 4.98
N ALA A 473 25.83 2.84 5.42
CA ALA A 473 26.77 3.95 5.49
C ALA A 473 26.79 4.67 4.14
N GLY A 474 26.26 5.91 4.10
CA GLY A 474 26.31 6.76 2.92
C GLY A 474 25.01 7.42 2.47
N LEU A 475 23.84 7.04 2.98
CA LEU A 475 22.59 7.70 2.63
C LEU A 475 22.24 8.76 3.69
N GLY A 476 22.26 10.02 3.28
CA GLY A 476 21.87 11.15 4.12
C GLY A 476 20.44 11.00 4.64
N GLN A 477 20.23 11.46 5.89
CA GLN A 477 18.98 11.57 6.69
C GLN A 477 17.89 10.55 6.38
N PRO A 478 17.45 9.71 7.31
CA PRO A 478 16.41 8.73 7.09
C PRO A 478 15.09 9.44 6.78
N ARG A 479 14.64 9.40 5.52
CA ARG A 479 13.22 9.62 5.22
C ARG A 479 12.45 8.53 5.98
N ARG A 480 11.41 8.91 6.71
CA ARG A 480 10.46 7.95 7.29
C ARG A 480 9.85 7.13 6.16
N LEU A 481 10.38 5.94 5.95
CA LEU A 481 9.87 5.00 4.97
C LEU A 481 8.58 4.39 5.55
N THR A 482 7.60 4.16 4.68
CA THR A 482 6.32 3.54 5.04
C THR A 482 6.30 2.09 4.58
N ASP A 483 5.48 1.24 5.18
CA ASP A 483 5.31 -0.15 4.75
C ASP A 483 5.00 -0.25 3.26
N ARG A 484 5.66 -1.19 2.57
CA ARG A 484 5.45 -1.50 1.15
C ARG A 484 5.18 -2.98 0.97
N ILE A 485 3.91 -3.32 0.89
CA ILE A 485 3.47 -4.70 0.73
C ILE A 485 2.73 -4.79 -0.60
N GLY A 486 3.30 -5.52 -1.55
CA GLY A 486 2.71 -5.82 -2.84
C GLY A 486 1.51 -6.76 -2.73
N ILE A 487 0.97 -7.17 -3.87
CA ILE A 487 -0.19 -8.08 -3.90
C ILE A 487 0.20 -9.46 -3.31
N CYS A 488 1.39 -9.96 -3.64
CA CYS A 488 1.91 -11.27 -3.25
C CYS A 488 3.28 -11.15 -2.57
N PRO A 489 3.37 -10.82 -1.27
CA PRO A 489 4.64 -10.52 -0.61
C PRO A 489 5.63 -11.70 -0.52
N GLU A 490 5.21 -12.94 -0.70
CA GLU A 490 6.09 -14.13 -0.66
C GLU A 490 6.25 -14.83 -2.01
N ILE A 491 5.81 -14.22 -3.12
CA ILE A 491 5.99 -14.78 -4.46
C ILE A 491 7.47 -14.76 -4.86
N GLU A 492 7.91 -15.77 -5.60
CA GLU A 492 9.21 -15.81 -6.24
C GLU A 492 9.13 -15.29 -7.67
N LEU A 493 10.09 -14.46 -8.09
CA LEU A 493 10.10 -13.84 -9.42
C LEU A 493 11.27 -14.32 -10.26
N TYR A 494 11.02 -14.46 -11.56
CA TYR A 494 12.03 -14.52 -12.61
C TYR A 494 12.17 -13.13 -13.23
N ASP A 495 13.37 -12.57 -13.24
CA ASP A 495 13.71 -11.30 -13.90
C ASP A 495 14.13 -11.56 -15.34
N PHE A 496 13.26 -11.25 -16.31
CA PHE A 496 13.55 -11.35 -17.72
C PHE A 496 13.71 -9.96 -18.33
N ARG A 497 14.96 -9.55 -18.51
CA ARG A 497 15.29 -8.24 -19.09
C ARG A 497 15.09 -8.29 -20.61
N THR A 498 14.01 -7.73 -21.08
CA THR A 498 13.64 -7.63 -22.50
C THR A 498 13.67 -6.23 -23.05
N LEU A 499 13.63 -5.21 -22.13
CA LEU A 499 13.72 -3.79 -22.46
C LEU A 499 15.10 -3.26 -22.06
N LYS A 500 15.68 -2.44 -22.92
CA LYS A 500 16.96 -1.75 -22.69
C LYS A 500 16.84 -0.67 -21.60
N ALA A 501 17.98 -0.14 -21.19
CA ALA A 501 18.04 0.91 -20.17
C ALA A 501 17.35 2.24 -20.58
N ASP A 502 17.06 2.44 -21.85
CA ASP A 502 16.28 3.58 -22.36
C ASP A 502 14.78 3.31 -22.44
N GLY A 503 14.33 2.13 -21.99
CA GLY A 503 12.94 1.70 -22.02
C GLY A 503 12.46 1.17 -23.38
N THR A 504 13.34 1.06 -24.38
CA THR A 504 12.99 0.50 -25.69
C THR A 504 13.14 -1.02 -25.69
N ALA A 505 12.33 -1.70 -26.49
CA ALA A 505 12.39 -3.15 -26.68
C ALA A 505 12.68 -3.51 -28.15
N ASP A 506 13.40 -4.60 -28.36
CA ASP A 506 13.37 -5.36 -29.60
C ASP A 506 12.30 -6.46 -29.46
N GLU A 507 11.33 -6.50 -30.37
CA GLU A 507 10.27 -7.54 -30.35
C GLU A 507 10.86 -8.96 -30.31
N PHE A 508 11.99 -9.17 -30.94
CA PHE A 508 12.73 -10.43 -30.89
C PHE A 508 13.10 -10.83 -29.46
N ALA A 509 13.55 -9.89 -28.63
CA ALA A 509 13.88 -10.17 -27.22
C ALA A 509 12.67 -10.62 -26.42
N VAL A 510 11.51 -10.00 -26.65
CA VAL A 510 10.23 -10.36 -26.02
C VAL A 510 9.79 -11.77 -26.45
N LEU A 511 9.83 -12.04 -27.77
CA LEU A 511 9.50 -13.35 -28.32
C LEU A 511 10.40 -14.45 -27.75
N ALA A 512 11.72 -14.22 -27.74
CA ALA A 512 12.68 -15.15 -27.18
C ALA A 512 12.44 -15.46 -25.71
N ALA A 513 12.14 -14.44 -24.91
CA ALA A 513 11.82 -14.59 -23.49
C ALA A 513 10.53 -15.40 -23.26
N LEU A 514 9.46 -15.16 -24.03
CA LEU A 514 8.22 -15.95 -23.96
C LEU A 514 8.45 -17.41 -24.33
N GLN A 515 9.22 -17.66 -25.38
CA GLN A 515 9.62 -19.03 -25.77
C GLN A 515 10.46 -19.71 -24.69
N PHE A 516 11.33 -18.96 -24.02
CA PHE A 516 12.16 -19.48 -22.95
C PHE A 516 11.34 -19.87 -21.71
N VAL A 517 10.27 -19.12 -21.37
CA VAL A 517 9.31 -19.54 -20.33
C VAL A 517 8.75 -20.94 -20.64
N ARG A 518 8.30 -21.18 -21.90
CA ARG A 518 7.81 -22.48 -22.30
C ARG A 518 8.90 -23.56 -22.21
N ALA A 519 10.12 -23.24 -22.62
CA ALA A 519 11.24 -24.16 -22.55
C ALA A 519 11.60 -24.55 -21.12
N ILE A 520 11.57 -23.59 -20.16
CA ILE A 520 11.75 -23.87 -18.73
C ILE A 520 10.66 -24.85 -18.26
N ASN A 521 9.38 -24.53 -18.51
CA ASN A 521 8.27 -25.37 -18.08
C ASN A 521 8.29 -26.78 -18.71
N ALA A 522 8.68 -26.88 -19.97
CA ALA A 522 8.74 -28.16 -20.68
C ALA A 522 9.82 -29.13 -20.15
N ARG A 523 10.81 -28.65 -19.42
CA ARG A 523 11.87 -29.48 -18.81
C ARG A 523 11.45 -30.14 -17.49
N HIS A 524 10.28 -29.80 -16.97
CA HIS A 524 9.81 -30.23 -15.66
C HIS A 524 8.43 -30.87 -15.75
N GLU A 525 8.14 -31.81 -14.87
CA GLU A 525 6.82 -32.46 -14.77
C GLU A 525 5.72 -31.48 -14.32
N HIS A 526 6.10 -30.45 -13.58
CA HIS A 526 5.19 -29.45 -13.09
C HIS A 526 5.57 -28.04 -13.58
N ILE A 527 4.57 -27.19 -13.76
CA ILE A 527 4.76 -25.80 -14.17
C ILE A 527 5.67 -25.10 -13.17
N GLN A 528 6.81 -24.59 -13.61
CA GLN A 528 7.75 -23.82 -12.79
C GLN A 528 7.41 -22.35 -12.80
N ILE A 529 7.07 -21.78 -13.95
CA ILE A 529 6.63 -20.39 -14.11
C ILE A 529 5.14 -20.42 -14.38
N HIS A 530 4.35 -20.01 -13.38
CA HIS A 530 2.89 -20.10 -13.41
C HIS A 530 2.23 -19.00 -14.22
N GLY A 531 2.91 -17.85 -14.34
CA GLY A 531 2.42 -16.72 -15.13
C GLY A 531 3.50 -15.73 -15.50
N VAL A 532 3.12 -14.82 -16.40
CA VAL A 532 3.99 -13.81 -16.99
C VAL A 532 3.31 -12.43 -16.89
N ASN A 533 4.06 -11.42 -16.51
CA ASN A 533 3.64 -10.01 -16.53
C ASN A 533 4.37 -9.27 -17.67
N LEU A 534 3.59 -8.68 -18.58
CA LEU A 534 4.05 -7.89 -19.72
C LEU A 534 3.59 -6.43 -19.55
N SER A 535 4.38 -5.66 -18.80
CA SER A 535 4.13 -4.22 -18.62
C SER A 535 4.79 -3.41 -19.76
N LEU A 536 4.58 -3.84 -21.00
CA LEU A 536 5.13 -3.24 -22.22
C LEU A 536 4.06 -3.07 -23.28
N SER A 537 4.33 -2.28 -24.30
CA SER A 537 3.39 -1.99 -25.39
C SER A 537 4.12 -1.92 -26.73
N LEU A 538 3.63 -2.68 -27.69
CA LEU A 538 4.00 -2.61 -29.10
C LEU A 538 2.82 -2.03 -29.87
N ASN A 539 3.06 -1.03 -30.71
CA ASN A 539 2.00 -0.47 -31.56
C ASN A 539 1.52 -1.54 -32.55
N HIS A 540 0.20 -1.75 -32.59
CA HIS A 540 -0.36 -2.70 -33.55
C HIS A 540 -0.26 -2.17 -34.98
N ASP A 541 0.36 -2.95 -35.85
CA ASP A 541 0.47 -2.63 -37.28
C ASP A 541 -0.74 -3.20 -38.03
N VAL A 542 -1.80 -2.40 -38.13
CA VAL A 542 -3.05 -2.75 -38.79
C VAL A 542 -2.91 -2.99 -40.31
N SER A 543 -1.79 -2.55 -40.90
CA SER A 543 -1.54 -2.72 -42.35
C SER A 543 -1.06 -4.13 -42.70
N ASN A 544 -0.32 -4.74 -41.79
CA ASN A 544 0.37 -5.98 -42.04
C ASN A 544 -0.23 -7.17 -41.27
N TYR A 545 -0.86 -6.93 -40.13
CA TYR A 545 -1.39 -7.99 -39.27
C TYR A 545 -2.87 -7.80 -38.95
N ALA A 546 -3.60 -8.89 -38.96
CA ALA A 546 -4.92 -8.94 -38.34
C ALA A 546 -4.78 -8.74 -36.81
N CYS A 547 -5.79 -8.15 -36.20
CA CYS A 547 -5.74 -7.80 -34.78
C CYS A 547 -5.53 -9.03 -33.88
N GLY A 548 -4.52 -8.99 -33.04
CA GLY A 548 -4.15 -10.12 -32.18
C GLY A 548 -3.39 -11.26 -32.88
N GLN A 549 -2.91 -11.04 -34.12
CA GLN A 549 -2.16 -12.01 -34.91
C GLN A 549 -0.71 -11.56 -35.19
N THR A 550 -0.21 -10.58 -34.45
CA THR A 550 1.22 -10.24 -34.50
C THR A 550 2.06 -11.35 -33.89
N PRO A 551 3.35 -11.49 -34.25
CA PRO A 551 4.21 -12.54 -33.72
C PRO A 551 4.20 -12.63 -32.18
N VAL A 552 4.21 -11.47 -31.50
CA VAL A 552 4.15 -11.44 -30.02
C VAL A 552 2.79 -11.92 -29.50
N CYS A 553 1.69 -11.57 -30.15
CA CYS A 553 0.36 -12.06 -29.76
C CYS A 553 0.24 -13.57 -29.95
N GLU A 554 0.71 -14.12 -31.08
CA GLU A 554 0.72 -15.56 -31.32
C GLU A 554 1.57 -16.31 -30.30
N GLU A 555 2.74 -15.78 -29.92
CA GLU A 555 3.57 -16.44 -28.93
C GLU A 555 2.93 -16.38 -27.52
N CYS A 556 2.23 -15.31 -27.17
CA CYS A 556 1.40 -15.26 -25.97
C CYS A 556 0.29 -16.32 -25.99
N GLU A 557 -0.40 -16.50 -27.12
CA GLU A 557 -1.42 -17.57 -27.26
C GLU A 557 -0.83 -18.97 -27.08
N ARG A 558 0.37 -19.24 -27.65
CA ARG A 558 1.09 -20.52 -27.44
C ARG A 558 1.46 -20.70 -25.96
N LEU A 559 1.86 -19.63 -25.29
CA LEU A 559 2.23 -19.67 -23.87
C LEU A 559 1.00 -19.92 -22.99
N VAL A 560 -0.13 -19.25 -23.27
CA VAL A 560 -1.41 -19.53 -22.59
C VAL A 560 -1.86 -20.97 -22.85
N GLY A 561 -1.74 -21.45 -24.11
CA GLY A 561 -2.04 -22.84 -24.46
C GLY A 561 -1.19 -23.88 -23.72
N SER A 562 0.00 -23.50 -23.22
CA SER A 562 0.84 -24.34 -22.37
C SER A 562 0.49 -24.27 -20.86
N GLY A 563 -0.58 -23.57 -20.49
CA GLY A 563 -1.08 -23.49 -19.11
C GLY A 563 -0.53 -22.33 -18.29
N VAL A 564 0.15 -21.36 -18.89
CA VAL A 564 0.72 -20.18 -18.23
C VAL A 564 -0.24 -18.99 -18.32
N VAL A 565 -0.51 -18.31 -17.21
CA VAL A 565 -1.30 -17.08 -17.23
C VAL A 565 -0.44 -15.94 -17.82
N VAL A 566 -0.95 -15.25 -18.83
CA VAL A 566 -0.31 -14.09 -19.42
C VAL A 566 -1.13 -12.85 -19.13
N VAL A 567 -0.52 -11.88 -18.46
CA VAL A 567 -1.13 -10.58 -18.13
C VAL A 567 -0.37 -9.48 -18.87
N ALA A 568 -1.09 -8.64 -19.60
CA ALA A 568 -0.48 -7.53 -20.34
C ALA A 568 -1.17 -6.19 -20.06
N SER A 569 -0.39 -5.12 -20.11
CA SER A 569 -0.91 -3.76 -20.10
C SER A 569 -1.72 -3.48 -21.36
N ALA A 570 -2.81 -2.69 -21.23
CA ALA A 570 -3.62 -2.28 -22.38
C ALA A 570 -2.93 -1.28 -23.30
N GLY A 571 -1.93 -0.57 -22.78
CA GLY A 571 -1.25 0.56 -23.43
C GLY A 571 -1.72 1.91 -22.88
N ASN A 572 -0.97 2.97 -23.20
CA ASN A 572 -1.20 4.33 -22.71
C ASN A 572 -1.63 5.29 -23.84
N ASN A 573 -2.30 4.78 -24.87
CA ASN A 573 -2.71 5.50 -26.06
C ASN A 573 -4.19 5.95 -26.03
N GLY A 574 -4.83 6.01 -24.84
CA GLY A 574 -6.25 6.33 -24.68
C GLY A 574 -6.60 7.78 -24.98
N MET A 575 -5.60 8.66 -25.05
CA MET A 575 -5.74 10.07 -25.43
C MET A 575 -4.76 10.41 -26.54
N ALA A 576 -5.19 11.21 -27.49
CA ALA A 576 -4.34 11.69 -28.58
C ALA A 576 -4.49 13.20 -28.74
N ARG A 577 -3.42 13.85 -29.21
CA ARG A 577 -3.43 15.23 -29.67
C ARG A 577 -3.59 15.24 -31.17
N TYR A 578 -4.56 16.00 -31.64
CA TYR A 578 -4.82 16.20 -33.05
C TYR A 578 -4.47 17.62 -33.43
N VAL A 579 -3.92 17.80 -34.63
CA VAL A 579 -3.76 19.12 -35.22
C VAL A 579 -4.97 19.33 -36.13
N THR A 580 -5.79 20.34 -35.83
CA THR A 580 -6.94 20.70 -36.69
C THR A 580 -6.46 21.31 -37.99
N THR A 581 -7.34 21.37 -38.98
CA THR A 581 -7.06 22.04 -40.27
C THR A 581 -6.74 23.53 -40.13
N SER A 582 -7.12 24.15 -39.01
CA SER A 582 -6.76 25.52 -38.60
C SER A 582 -5.40 25.62 -37.91
N GLY A 583 -4.67 24.50 -37.71
CA GLY A 583 -3.37 24.48 -37.03
C GLY A 583 -3.44 24.53 -35.50
N MET A 584 -4.62 24.47 -34.92
CA MET A 584 -4.79 24.39 -33.47
C MET A 584 -4.64 22.94 -32.97
N TYR A 585 -4.17 22.79 -31.73
CA TYR A 585 -4.10 21.48 -31.07
C TYR A 585 -5.41 21.19 -30.31
N GLU A 586 -6.01 20.05 -30.58
CA GLU A 586 -7.12 19.50 -29.81
C GLU A 586 -6.72 18.18 -29.18
N GLU A 587 -7.16 17.96 -27.95
CA GLU A 587 -6.98 16.70 -27.25
C GLU A 587 -8.31 15.94 -27.20
N GLY A 588 -8.26 14.67 -27.56
CA GLY A 588 -9.45 13.84 -27.55
C GLY A 588 -9.15 12.39 -27.22
N TYR A 589 -10.17 11.70 -26.72
CA TYR A 589 -10.06 10.27 -26.46
C TYR A 589 -9.91 9.48 -27.74
N ARG A 590 -9.03 8.49 -27.71
CA ARG A 590 -8.79 7.57 -28.83
C ARG A 590 -9.41 6.21 -28.49
N THR A 591 -10.37 5.78 -29.30
CA THR A 591 -10.91 4.42 -29.30
C THR A 591 -10.01 3.48 -30.14
N VAL A 592 -10.19 2.16 -30.00
CA VAL A 592 -9.39 1.16 -30.74
C VAL A 592 -7.87 1.42 -30.54
N SER A 593 -7.48 1.61 -29.30
CA SER A 593 -6.11 2.02 -28.95
C SER A 593 -5.33 0.98 -28.14
N ILE A 594 -5.89 -0.23 -27.98
CA ILE A 594 -5.21 -1.35 -27.32
C ILE A 594 -3.92 -1.66 -28.11
N THR A 595 -2.83 -1.83 -27.40
CA THR A 595 -1.52 -2.20 -27.96
C THR A 595 -1.25 -3.69 -27.82
N ASP A 596 -0.35 -4.22 -28.64
CA ASP A 596 0.10 -5.61 -28.51
C ASP A 596 1.07 -5.76 -27.32
N PRO A 597 1.01 -6.90 -26.58
CA PRO A 597 0.19 -8.10 -26.84
C PRO A 597 -1.22 -8.05 -26.24
N GLY A 598 -1.72 -6.89 -25.77
CA GLY A 598 -3.05 -6.74 -25.22
C GLY A 598 -4.19 -7.10 -26.21
N ASN A 599 -3.94 -7.08 -27.51
CA ASN A 599 -4.91 -7.51 -28.52
C ASN A 599 -5.06 -9.05 -28.61
N ALA A 600 -4.17 -9.84 -28.03
CA ALA A 600 -4.28 -11.30 -28.05
C ALA A 600 -5.53 -11.77 -27.27
N PRO A 601 -6.31 -12.72 -27.81
CA PRO A 601 -7.58 -13.16 -27.23
C PRO A 601 -7.47 -13.70 -25.82
N SER A 602 -6.51 -14.58 -25.57
CA SER A 602 -6.38 -15.31 -24.30
C SER A 602 -5.61 -14.53 -23.22
N VAL A 603 -4.84 -13.52 -23.60
CA VAL A 603 -4.11 -12.64 -22.68
C VAL A 603 -5.10 -11.86 -21.80
N ILE A 604 -4.80 -11.72 -20.52
CA ILE A 604 -5.56 -10.84 -19.62
C ILE A 604 -5.04 -9.42 -19.80
N THR A 605 -5.82 -8.57 -20.47
CA THR A 605 -5.43 -7.20 -20.83
C THR A 605 -5.98 -6.22 -19.80
N VAL A 606 -5.10 -5.41 -19.21
CA VAL A 606 -5.42 -4.60 -18.05
C VAL A 606 -5.33 -3.11 -18.37
N GLY A 607 -6.46 -2.38 -18.20
CA GLY A 607 -6.52 -0.94 -18.22
C GLY A 607 -6.24 -0.32 -16.84
N ALA A 608 -6.07 1.00 -16.79
CA ALA A 608 -5.67 1.73 -15.60
C ALA A 608 -6.81 2.55 -14.98
N THR A 609 -6.84 2.59 -13.64
CA THR A 609 -7.69 3.48 -12.83
C THR A 609 -6.82 4.26 -11.84
N HIS A 610 -7.43 5.27 -11.17
CA HIS A 610 -6.78 5.93 -10.04
C HIS A 610 -6.50 4.93 -8.90
N ARG A 611 -5.40 5.13 -8.17
CA ARG A 611 -4.90 4.20 -7.14
C ARG A 611 -5.87 3.92 -5.99
N SER A 612 -6.67 4.91 -5.55
CA SER A 612 -7.51 4.83 -4.34
C SER A 612 -8.99 5.13 -4.58
N GLU A 613 -9.34 5.87 -5.62
CA GLU A 613 -10.71 6.34 -5.85
C GLU A 613 -11.22 6.07 -7.27
N PRO A 614 -11.23 4.80 -7.72
CA PRO A 614 -11.64 4.45 -9.08
C PRO A 614 -13.12 4.77 -9.37
N GLN A 615 -13.99 4.77 -8.34
CA GLN A 615 -15.41 5.12 -8.49
C GLN A 615 -15.60 6.59 -8.87
N ASN A 616 -14.79 7.49 -8.27
CA ASN A 616 -14.85 8.93 -8.50
C ASN A 616 -14.16 9.33 -9.80
N TYR A 617 -12.92 8.90 -9.98
CA TYR A 617 -12.09 9.28 -11.14
C TYR A 617 -12.30 8.38 -12.37
N GLY A 618 -12.78 7.15 -12.18
CA GLY A 618 -13.03 6.22 -13.27
C GLY A 618 -11.75 5.64 -13.87
N VAL A 619 -11.81 5.34 -15.17
CA VAL A 619 -10.67 4.86 -15.95
C VAL A 619 -9.76 6.03 -16.29
N SER A 620 -8.46 5.89 -16.07
CA SER A 620 -7.46 6.93 -16.31
C SER A 620 -7.47 7.39 -17.76
N TYR A 621 -7.30 8.69 -17.97
CA TYR A 621 -7.43 9.32 -19.30
C TYR A 621 -6.48 8.73 -20.34
N PHE A 622 -5.28 8.34 -19.93
CA PHE A 622 -4.25 7.75 -20.80
C PHE A 622 -4.50 6.28 -21.13
N SER A 623 -5.31 5.55 -20.32
CA SER A 623 -5.54 4.10 -20.50
C SER A 623 -6.10 3.81 -21.88
N SER A 624 -5.42 2.93 -22.64
CA SER A 624 -5.92 2.48 -23.92
C SER A 624 -7.30 1.81 -23.80
N ARG A 625 -8.11 1.95 -24.84
CA ARG A 625 -9.52 1.60 -24.89
C ARG A 625 -9.84 0.72 -26.08
N GLY A 626 -10.81 -0.15 -25.84
CA GLY A 626 -11.37 -0.97 -26.89
C GLY A 626 -12.39 -0.25 -27.79
N PRO A 627 -13.10 -1.03 -28.59
CA PRO A 627 -12.84 -2.43 -28.86
C PRO A 627 -11.47 -2.64 -29.53
N THR A 628 -11.03 -3.89 -29.69
CA THR A 628 -9.91 -4.23 -30.59
C THR A 628 -10.28 -3.89 -32.04
N GLY A 629 -9.29 -3.85 -32.94
CA GLY A 629 -9.52 -3.53 -34.35
C GLY A 629 -10.48 -4.50 -35.05
N ASP A 630 -10.63 -5.72 -34.53
CA ASP A 630 -11.57 -6.75 -35.01
C ASP A 630 -12.87 -6.83 -34.18
N GLY A 631 -13.14 -5.85 -33.30
CA GLY A 631 -14.41 -5.69 -32.59
C GLY A 631 -14.52 -6.46 -31.26
N ARG A 632 -13.47 -7.17 -30.81
CA ARG A 632 -13.50 -7.85 -29.50
C ARG A 632 -13.42 -6.83 -28.35
N MET A 633 -14.11 -7.15 -27.25
CA MET A 633 -14.07 -6.30 -26.06
C MET A 633 -12.77 -6.41 -25.31
N LYS A 634 -12.05 -5.31 -25.22
CA LYS A 634 -10.81 -5.10 -24.44
C LYS A 634 -10.85 -3.67 -23.86
N PRO A 635 -10.15 -3.37 -22.75
CA PRO A 635 -9.39 -4.30 -21.91
C PRO A 635 -10.33 -5.35 -21.28
N ASP A 636 -9.79 -6.44 -20.72
CA ASP A 636 -10.60 -7.44 -20.03
C ASP A 636 -11.15 -6.90 -18.71
N LEU A 637 -10.30 -6.18 -17.95
CA LEU A 637 -10.64 -5.49 -16.70
C LEU A 637 -9.68 -4.32 -16.46
N VAL A 638 -9.92 -3.57 -15.40
CA VAL A 638 -9.05 -2.46 -14.98
C VAL A 638 -8.53 -2.67 -13.56
N ALA A 639 -7.37 -2.07 -13.26
CA ALA A 639 -6.75 -2.08 -11.94
C ALA A 639 -6.03 -0.74 -11.68
N PRO A 640 -5.61 -0.44 -10.44
CA PRO A 640 -4.87 0.78 -10.14
C PRO A 640 -3.62 0.96 -11.01
N GLY A 641 -3.54 2.05 -11.74
CA GLY A 641 -2.42 2.37 -12.65
C GLY A 641 -2.05 3.84 -12.67
N GLU A 642 -2.76 4.71 -11.93
CA GLU A 642 -2.48 6.13 -11.84
C GLU A 642 -2.00 6.49 -10.43
N LYS A 643 -0.88 7.21 -10.35
CA LYS A 643 -0.20 7.65 -9.12
C LYS A 643 0.17 6.47 -8.19
N VAL A 644 0.54 5.34 -8.76
CA VAL A 644 0.92 4.15 -8.00
C VAL A 644 2.36 4.28 -7.54
N THR A 645 2.58 4.27 -6.23
CA THR A 645 3.92 4.32 -5.63
C THR A 645 4.44 2.91 -5.43
N SER A 646 5.66 2.63 -5.86
CA SER A 646 6.32 1.33 -5.71
C SER A 646 7.85 1.48 -5.63
N THR A 647 8.52 0.35 -5.44
CA THR A 647 9.98 0.24 -5.32
C THR A 647 10.70 0.65 -6.61
N THR A 648 11.86 1.26 -6.46
CA THR A 648 12.80 1.55 -7.56
C THR A 648 14.21 1.15 -7.15
N PRO A 649 15.16 0.95 -8.08
CA PRO A 649 16.51 0.54 -7.73
C PRO A 649 17.15 1.37 -6.62
N ASP A 650 18.15 0.83 -5.95
CA ASP A 650 18.87 1.44 -4.82
C ASP A 650 17.97 1.67 -3.58
N ASN A 651 17.04 0.77 -3.29
CA ASN A 651 16.13 0.87 -2.14
C ASN A 651 15.32 2.18 -2.10
N LYS A 652 14.91 2.69 -3.26
CA LYS A 652 14.10 3.91 -3.41
C LYS A 652 12.65 3.58 -3.76
N GLU A 653 11.83 4.62 -3.77
CA GLU A 653 10.42 4.59 -4.15
C GLU A 653 10.08 5.75 -5.09
N GLU A 654 9.13 5.51 -5.98
CA GLU A 654 8.59 6.54 -6.86
C GLU A 654 7.12 6.26 -7.18
N SER A 655 6.38 7.33 -7.51
CA SER A 655 5.00 7.24 -7.99
C SER A 655 5.00 7.34 -9.51
N LEU A 656 4.43 6.34 -10.19
CA LEU A 656 4.35 6.27 -11.64
C LEU A 656 2.91 6.13 -12.12
N ASP A 657 2.69 6.54 -13.37
CA ASP A 657 1.42 6.43 -14.09
C ASP A 657 1.58 5.49 -15.29
N GLY A 658 0.63 4.60 -15.50
CA GLY A 658 0.60 3.70 -16.67
C GLY A 658 -0.22 2.45 -16.46
N THR A 659 -0.73 1.89 -17.54
CA THR A 659 -1.30 0.53 -17.54
C THR A 659 -0.26 -0.53 -17.15
N SER A 660 1.03 -0.18 -17.26
CA SER A 660 2.15 -0.96 -16.74
C SER A 660 2.10 -1.17 -15.23
N MET A 661 1.51 -0.24 -14.46
CA MET A 661 1.31 -0.35 -13.01
C MET A 661 0.02 -1.11 -12.69
N ALA A 662 -0.94 -1.14 -13.60
CA ALA A 662 -2.19 -1.89 -13.44
C ALA A 662 -1.99 -3.41 -13.63
N ALA A 663 -1.23 -3.83 -14.62
CA ALA A 663 -0.99 -5.24 -14.96
C ALA A 663 -0.47 -6.08 -13.77
N PRO A 664 0.54 -5.64 -12.98
CA PRO A 664 1.05 -6.44 -11.86
C PRO A 664 0.04 -6.65 -10.73
N HIS A 665 -0.98 -5.79 -10.56
CA HIS A 665 -2.08 -6.07 -9.63
C HIS A 665 -2.87 -7.32 -10.05
N VAL A 666 -3.14 -7.46 -11.34
CA VAL A 666 -3.87 -8.62 -11.89
C VAL A 666 -3.00 -9.87 -11.89
N SER A 667 -1.70 -9.73 -12.19
CA SER A 667 -0.73 -10.82 -12.05
C SER A 667 -0.69 -11.36 -10.62
N GLY A 668 -0.70 -10.47 -9.62
CA GLY A 668 -0.76 -10.84 -8.21
C GLY A 668 -2.08 -11.50 -7.82
N ALA A 669 -3.21 -11.02 -8.35
CA ALA A 669 -4.52 -11.64 -8.13
C ALA A 669 -4.56 -13.09 -8.63
N ALA A 670 -4.05 -13.33 -9.83
CA ALA A 670 -3.94 -14.69 -10.39
C ALA A 670 -3.02 -15.58 -9.54
N ALA A 671 -1.90 -15.04 -9.05
CA ALA A 671 -0.98 -15.75 -8.17
C ALA A 671 -1.61 -16.11 -6.82
N LEU A 672 -2.40 -15.22 -6.22
CA LEU A 672 -3.14 -15.52 -4.97
C LEU A 672 -4.21 -16.60 -5.18
N LEU A 673 -4.92 -16.60 -6.33
CA LEU A 673 -5.83 -17.69 -6.70
C LEU A 673 -5.11 -19.02 -6.75
N PHE A 674 -3.92 -19.10 -7.35
CA PHE A 674 -3.11 -20.32 -7.40
C PHE A 674 -2.62 -20.79 -6.02
N CYS A 675 -2.40 -19.86 -5.08
CA CYS A 675 -2.06 -20.21 -3.71
C CYS A 675 -3.23 -20.90 -3.00
N ARG A 676 -4.44 -20.42 -3.22
CA ARG A 676 -5.63 -20.94 -2.55
C ARG A 676 -6.18 -22.16 -3.24
N TYR A 677 -6.19 -22.17 -4.57
CA TYR A 677 -6.83 -23.16 -5.44
C TYR A 677 -5.80 -23.76 -6.40
N ALA A 678 -5.07 -24.76 -5.91
CA ALA A 678 -3.98 -25.39 -6.67
C ALA A 678 -4.46 -26.00 -8.00
N GLU A 679 -5.73 -26.40 -8.08
CA GLU A 679 -6.39 -26.95 -9.25
C GLU A 679 -6.54 -25.94 -10.40
N LEU A 680 -6.37 -24.65 -10.16
CA LEU A 680 -6.35 -23.59 -11.18
C LEU A 680 -5.00 -23.52 -11.92
N LYS A 681 -3.93 -24.08 -11.35
CA LYS A 681 -2.63 -24.12 -12.02
C LYS A 681 -2.76 -24.85 -13.35
N GLY A 682 -2.26 -24.23 -14.41
CA GLY A 682 -2.41 -24.75 -15.77
C GLY A 682 -3.75 -24.45 -16.45
N LYS A 683 -4.65 -23.65 -15.83
CA LYS A 683 -5.96 -23.28 -16.37
C LYS A 683 -6.12 -21.77 -16.55
N PRO A 684 -5.33 -21.11 -17.39
CA PRO A 684 -5.31 -19.66 -17.54
C PRO A 684 -6.66 -19.06 -17.96
N SER A 685 -7.42 -19.75 -18.80
CA SER A 685 -8.75 -19.30 -19.24
C SER A 685 -9.75 -19.25 -18.09
N GLU A 686 -9.66 -20.18 -17.14
CA GLU A 686 -10.52 -20.20 -15.96
C GLU A 686 -10.15 -19.05 -15.00
N VAL A 687 -8.86 -18.81 -14.79
CA VAL A 687 -8.38 -17.66 -14.02
C VAL A 687 -8.88 -16.35 -14.63
N LYS A 688 -8.76 -16.18 -15.94
CA LYS A 688 -9.28 -15.01 -16.66
C LYS A 688 -10.79 -14.86 -16.43
N ARG A 689 -11.56 -15.93 -16.58
CA ARG A 689 -13.01 -15.93 -16.36
C ARG A 689 -13.37 -15.48 -14.94
N ILE A 690 -12.74 -16.07 -13.91
CA ILE A 690 -12.98 -15.74 -12.51
C ILE A 690 -12.71 -14.25 -12.26
N LEU A 691 -11.55 -13.75 -12.65
CA LEU A 691 -11.17 -12.35 -12.43
C LEU A 691 -12.12 -11.37 -13.13
N CYS A 692 -12.61 -11.69 -14.32
CA CYS A 692 -13.56 -10.86 -15.04
C CYS A 692 -14.98 -10.92 -14.45
N GLU A 693 -15.50 -12.10 -14.13
CA GLU A 693 -16.85 -12.26 -13.58
C GLU A 693 -17.03 -11.66 -12.19
N THR A 694 -15.94 -11.58 -11.43
CA THR A 694 -15.95 -11.03 -10.07
C THR A 694 -15.54 -9.57 -9.99
N ALA A 695 -15.14 -8.96 -11.10
CA ALA A 695 -14.78 -7.54 -11.15
C ALA A 695 -15.92 -6.62 -10.71
N THR A 696 -15.58 -5.51 -10.07
CA THR A 696 -16.55 -4.50 -9.62
C THR A 696 -16.85 -3.51 -10.74
N ASP A 697 -18.09 -3.47 -11.20
CA ASP A 697 -18.54 -2.54 -12.24
C ASP A 697 -18.44 -1.07 -11.76
N LEU A 698 -17.62 -0.28 -12.44
CA LEU A 698 -17.46 1.16 -12.19
C LEU A 698 -18.52 2.02 -12.88
N LYS A 699 -19.52 1.43 -13.53
CA LYS A 699 -20.57 2.12 -14.30
C LYS A 699 -20.00 2.96 -15.45
N ARG A 700 -18.98 2.43 -16.11
CA ARG A 700 -18.37 3.00 -17.32
C ARG A 700 -18.62 2.08 -18.52
N GLU A 701 -18.44 2.61 -19.72
CA GLU A 701 -18.51 1.82 -20.96
C GLU A 701 -17.53 0.63 -20.91
N ARG A 702 -17.95 -0.52 -21.42
CA ARG A 702 -17.13 -1.74 -21.43
C ARG A 702 -15.81 -1.57 -22.20
N SER A 703 -15.82 -0.75 -23.24
CA SER A 703 -14.61 -0.39 -24.00
C SER A 703 -13.56 0.34 -23.16
N PHE A 704 -13.95 0.93 -22.02
CA PHE A 704 -13.06 1.63 -21.08
C PHE A 704 -12.64 0.71 -19.94
N GLN A 705 -13.59 0.09 -19.25
CA GLN A 705 -13.36 -0.64 -18.00
C GLN A 705 -13.28 -2.17 -18.17
N GLY A 706 -13.62 -2.71 -19.34
CA GLY A 706 -13.82 -4.16 -19.50
C GLY A 706 -14.95 -4.69 -18.62
N ALA A 707 -14.68 -5.70 -17.83
CA ALA A 707 -15.59 -6.26 -16.84
C ALA A 707 -15.73 -5.35 -15.60
N GLY A 708 -14.77 -4.48 -15.34
CA GLY A 708 -14.74 -3.56 -14.20
C GLY A 708 -13.41 -3.57 -13.46
N LEU A 709 -13.41 -3.02 -12.24
CA LEU A 709 -12.25 -2.99 -11.36
C LEU A 709 -11.98 -4.37 -10.75
N LEU A 710 -10.73 -4.78 -10.76
CA LEU A 710 -10.25 -5.99 -10.07
C LEU A 710 -10.70 -6.01 -8.60
N ASP A 711 -11.32 -7.12 -8.17
CA ASP A 711 -11.76 -7.39 -6.80
C ASP A 711 -11.24 -8.75 -6.35
N ILE A 712 -10.09 -8.76 -5.69
CA ILE A 712 -9.39 -10.01 -5.32
C ILE A 712 -10.16 -10.78 -4.26
N LEU A 713 -10.76 -10.09 -3.28
CA LEU A 713 -11.53 -10.74 -2.23
C LEU A 713 -12.70 -11.52 -2.84
N ARG A 714 -13.47 -10.85 -3.71
CA ARG A 714 -14.62 -11.45 -4.38
C ARG A 714 -14.22 -12.58 -5.32
N ALA A 715 -13.07 -12.45 -6.02
CA ALA A 715 -12.54 -13.52 -6.86
C ALA A 715 -12.22 -14.77 -6.05
N MET A 716 -11.69 -14.61 -4.83
CA MET A 716 -11.38 -15.73 -3.95
C MET A 716 -12.60 -16.33 -3.24
N GLU A 717 -13.66 -15.56 -3.06
CA GLU A 717 -14.91 -16.04 -2.48
C GLU A 717 -15.80 -16.78 -3.49
N SER A 718 -15.58 -16.58 -4.79
CA SER A 718 -16.42 -17.14 -5.85
C SER A 718 -16.17 -18.61 -6.17
N MET A 719 -15.15 -19.21 -5.58
CA MET A 719 -14.71 -20.60 -5.82
C MET A 719 -15.24 -21.58 -4.74
#